data_7571200d2ced86a557b483a59f19d1b6
#
_entry.id   7571200d2ced86a557b483a59f19d1b6
#
_cell.length_a   1.000
_cell.length_b   1.000
_cell.length_c   1.000
_cell.angle_alpha   90.00
_cell.angle_beta   90.00
_cell.angle_gamma   90.00
#
_symmetry.space_group_name_H-M   'P 1'
#
loop_
_entity.id
_entity.type
_entity.pdbx_description
1 polymer ?
#
loop_
_entity_poly.entity_id
_entity_poly.type
_entity_poly.pdbx_seq_one_letter_code
_entity_poly.pdbx_strand_id
1 'polypeptide(L)'
;MSETFDLQSPYKPDGDQPNAILELVQGIKEGKRHQTLLGATGTGKTFTISNVIQQVNKPTLVMAHNKTLAGQLYSEFKEFFPNNAVEYFVSYYDYFQPEAYVPQTDTYIEKDSSINDEIDKLRHSATSALFERKDVIIIASVSCIYGLGSPEEYREMVVSIRTGMEIERNQLLRRLVDVQYERNDVNFTRGTFRVRGDVVEIFPASRDERCIRVEFFGDEIDRIREVDALTGEILAEREHVAIFPASHFVTREEKMIKAIENIEVELEQQLEKFRSEGKLLEAQRLEQRTNYDLEMMKEMGFCSGIENYSRHLTLRESGATPYTLLDYFPEDFLLVVDESHVTLPQVRGMFNGDQARKSVLVEHGFRLPSALDNRPLKFDEFQTKFGQAVYVSATPGPFELEHTPEMVEQIIRPTGLLDPTIDVRPIEGQIDDLIDEIHERIKRNERVLVTTLTKKMSEDLSAYLKEMGLKVEYLHSEIKTLERIEIIRELRKGTYDVLIGINLLREGLDIPEVSLVAILDADKEGFLRSERSLIQTIGRAARNANGHVIMYANNMTDSMTKAIEETNRRRSIQIAYNEEHGITPTTIIKKIPDVIRATQAAEEEETYVTKVTKGKKLTKAEMDKLIASLEQEMKEAAKALDFERAAELRDTVFELKAER
;
A
#
# COMPACT_ATOMS: atom_id res chain seq x y z
N MET A 1 4.13 13.15 26.59
CA MET A 1 3.60 13.14 25.21
C MET A 1 2.09 13.16 25.32
N SER A 2 1.39 13.83 24.41
CA SER A 2 -0.08 13.88 24.42
C SER A 2 -0.62 12.46 24.21
N GLU A 3 -1.53 12.00 25.07
CA GLU A 3 -2.25 10.73 24.88
C GLU A 3 -3.55 10.93 24.08
N THR A 4 -3.77 12.15 23.56
CA THR A 4 -4.99 12.54 22.87
C THR A 4 -4.67 13.05 21.46
N PHE A 5 -5.59 12.80 20.55
CA PHE A 5 -5.49 13.34 19.18
C PHE A 5 -5.75 14.85 19.17
N ASP A 6 -4.90 15.57 18.45
CA ASP A 6 -4.96 17.02 18.25
C ASP A 6 -5.12 17.33 16.76
N LEU A 7 -6.38 17.46 16.32
CA LEU A 7 -6.72 17.77 14.93
C LEU A 7 -6.41 19.24 14.62
N GLN A 8 -5.50 19.45 13.70
CA GLN A 8 -5.16 20.78 13.19
C GLN A 8 -5.67 20.94 11.75
N SER A 9 -6.58 21.86 11.55
CA SER A 9 -7.14 22.13 10.24
C SER A 9 -7.55 23.59 10.09
N PRO A 10 -7.29 24.21 8.94
CA PRO A 10 -7.85 25.53 8.62
C PRO A 10 -9.36 25.49 8.35
N TYR A 11 -9.91 24.27 8.15
CA TYR A 11 -11.32 24.07 7.83
C TYR A 11 -12.14 23.76 9.09
N LYS A 12 -13.41 24.12 9.05
CA LYS A 12 -14.42 23.69 10.03
C LYS A 12 -15.40 22.75 9.35
N PRO A 13 -15.99 21.79 10.07
CA PRO A 13 -17.06 20.96 9.52
C PRO A 13 -18.19 21.79 8.96
N ASP A 14 -18.61 21.46 7.73
CA ASP A 14 -19.65 22.20 6.99
C ASP A 14 -20.53 21.22 6.19
N GLY A 15 -21.68 21.68 5.71
CA GLY A 15 -22.65 20.84 5.01
C GLY A 15 -23.20 19.74 5.91
N ASP A 16 -23.13 18.49 5.45
CA ASP A 16 -23.54 17.30 6.21
C ASP A 16 -22.50 16.84 7.24
N GLN A 17 -21.28 17.34 7.18
CA GLN A 17 -20.17 16.86 8.02
C GLN A 17 -20.49 16.95 9.52
N PRO A 18 -21.04 18.05 10.08
CA PRO A 18 -21.35 18.11 11.51
C PRO A 18 -22.30 17.01 11.97
N ASN A 19 -23.36 16.72 11.21
CA ASN A 19 -24.32 15.68 11.52
C ASN A 19 -23.68 14.29 11.36
N ALA A 20 -22.93 14.05 10.30
CA ALA A 20 -22.24 12.78 10.07
C ALA A 20 -21.25 12.48 11.20
N ILE A 21 -20.46 13.47 11.64
CA ILE A 21 -19.54 13.35 12.78
C ILE A 21 -20.32 12.98 14.05
N LEU A 22 -21.41 13.70 14.34
CA LEU A 22 -22.21 13.47 15.53
C LEU A 22 -22.79 12.06 15.57
N GLU A 23 -23.41 11.61 14.47
CA GLU A 23 -24.03 10.28 14.38
C GLU A 23 -23.00 9.15 14.49
N LEU A 24 -21.85 9.27 13.81
CA LEU A 24 -20.77 8.28 13.88
C LEU A 24 -20.17 8.19 15.29
N VAL A 25 -19.88 9.34 15.91
CA VAL A 25 -19.34 9.40 17.29
C VAL A 25 -20.32 8.82 18.28
N GLN A 26 -21.61 9.17 18.16
CA GLN A 26 -22.64 8.62 19.02
C GLN A 26 -22.76 7.11 18.86
N GLY A 27 -22.80 6.59 17.64
CA GLY A 27 -22.84 5.16 17.38
C GLY A 27 -21.63 4.41 17.94
N ILE A 28 -20.42 4.99 17.86
CA ILE A 28 -19.21 4.40 18.50
C ILE A 28 -19.36 4.38 20.02
N LYS A 29 -19.84 5.46 20.63
CA LYS A 29 -20.06 5.52 22.09
C LYS A 29 -21.16 4.56 22.57
N GLU A 30 -22.16 4.32 21.76
CA GLU A 30 -23.25 3.35 22.01
C GLU A 30 -22.79 1.89 21.80
N GLY A 31 -21.58 1.67 21.28
CA GLY A 31 -21.04 0.33 21.05
C GLY A 31 -21.49 -0.31 19.74
N LYS A 32 -22.03 0.45 18.77
CA LYS A 32 -22.34 -0.09 17.44
C LYS A 32 -21.11 -0.69 16.81
N ARG A 33 -21.20 -1.95 16.42
CA ARG A 33 -20.07 -2.68 15.83
C ARG A 33 -19.77 -2.26 14.40
N HIS A 34 -20.81 -1.98 13.63
CA HIS A 34 -20.72 -1.61 12.21
C HIS A 34 -21.47 -0.31 11.97
N GLN A 35 -20.84 0.62 11.29
CA GLN A 35 -21.44 1.85 10.79
C GLN A 35 -20.93 2.13 9.39
N THR A 36 -21.75 2.73 8.54
CA THR A 36 -21.35 3.12 7.18
C THR A 36 -21.56 4.60 6.98
N LEU A 37 -20.50 5.28 6.52
CA LEU A 37 -20.56 6.64 5.98
C LEU A 37 -20.74 6.55 4.46
N LEU A 38 -21.97 6.78 4.00
CA LEU A 38 -22.29 6.95 2.58
C LEU A 38 -21.93 8.38 2.20
N GLY A 39 -20.71 8.56 1.71
CA GLY A 39 -20.19 9.88 1.36
C GLY A 39 -20.01 10.07 -0.14
N ALA A 40 -20.72 11.01 -0.75
CA ALA A 40 -20.51 11.34 -2.14
C ALA A 40 -19.06 11.77 -2.40
N THR A 41 -18.60 11.65 -3.64
CA THR A 41 -17.24 12.05 -4.02
C THR A 41 -17.05 13.56 -3.79
N GLY A 42 -15.96 13.93 -3.11
CA GLY A 42 -15.61 15.34 -2.86
C GLY A 42 -16.32 16.01 -1.68
N THR A 43 -16.99 15.23 -0.81
CA THR A 43 -17.66 15.79 0.39
C THR A 43 -16.73 15.93 1.60
N GLY A 44 -15.44 15.55 1.49
CA GLY A 44 -14.48 15.67 2.59
C GLY A 44 -14.59 14.53 3.62
N LYS A 45 -14.82 13.29 3.16
CA LYS A 45 -14.92 12.09 4.02
C LYS A 45 -13.73 11.91 4.96
N THR A 46 -12.50 12.12 4.47
CA THR A 46 -11.28 12.03 5.30
C THR A 46 -11.31 13.03 6.46
N PHE A 47 -11.75 14.26 6.21
CA PHE A 47 -11.87 15.27 7.26
C PHE A 47 -12.94 14.90 8.30
N THR A 48 -14.09 14.36 7.86
CA THR A 48 -15.13 13.82 8.74
C THR A 48 -14.58 12.73 9.65
N ILE A 49 -13.90 11.74 9.08
CA ILE A 49 -13.27 10.65 9.83
C ILE A 49 -12.20 11.17 10.80
N SER A 50 -11.40 12.16 10.41
CA SER A 50 -10.42 12.80 11.30
C SER A 50 -11.07 13.43 12.53
N ASN A 51 -12.21 14.12 12.34
CA ASN A 51 -13.00 14.66 13.46
C ASN A 51 -13.59 13.56 14.35
N VAL A 52 -14.03 12.45 13.77
CA VAL A 52 -14.50 11.29 14.53
C VAL A 52 -13.37 10.72 15.38
N ILE A 53 -12.18 10.48 14.79
CA ILE A 53 -11.01 9.96 15.50
C ILE A 53 -10.64 10.85 16.69
N GLN A 54 -10.58 12.17 16.50
CA GLN A 54 -10.29 13.13 17.57
C GLN A 54 -11.29 12.99 18.72
N GLN A 55 -12.61 12.89 18.42
CA GLN A 55 -13.63 12.88 19.45
C GLN A 55 -13.77 11.54 20.20
N VAL A 56 -13.47 10.42 19.53
CA VAL A 56 -13.52 9.09 20.18
C VAL A 56 -12.21 8.73 20.85
N ASN A 57 -11.11 9.34 20.43
CA ASN A 57 -9.77 9.20 21.01
C ASN A 57 -9.29 7.74 21.14
N LYS A 58 -9.49 6.94 20.10
CA LYS A 58 -9.07 5.54 20.04
C LYS A 58 -7.94 5.36 19.03
N PRO A 59 -6.95 4.49 19.29
CA PRO A 59 -6.03 4.05 18.23
C PRO A 59 -6.82 3.59 17.02
N THR A 60 -6.41 3.99 15.83
CA THR A 60 -7.21 3.80 14.63
C THR A 60 -6.40 3.14 13.52
N LEU A 61 -6.97 2.11 12.90
CA LEU A 61 -6.48 1.51 11.68
C LEU A 61 -7.34 1.96 10.51
N VAL A 62 -6.74 2.62 9.52
CA VAL A 62 -7.41 3.03 8.28
C VAL A 62 -6.93 2.10 7.16
N MET A 63 -7.83 1.30 6.61
CA MET A 63 -7.54 0.36 5.53
C MET A 63 -7.92 0.95 4.17
N ALA A 64 -7.01 0.86 3.22
CA ALA A 64 -7.22 1.22 1.81
C ALA A 64 -6.95 0.01 0.90
N HIS A 65 -7.60 -0.06 -0.25
CA HIS A 65 -7.48 -1.19 -1.16
C HIS A 65 -6.16 -1.25 -1.94
N ASN A 66 -5.41 -0.16 -2.03
CA ASN A 66 -4.10 -0.12 -2.71
C ASN A 66 -3.12 0.86 -2.07
N LYS A 67 -1.83 0.77 -2.47
CA LYS A 67 -0.74 1.62 -1.97
C LYS A 67 -0.93 3.10 -2.30
N THR A 68 -1.44 3.43 -3.48
CA THR A 68 -1.61 4.82 -3.95
C THR A 68 -2.63 5.56 -3.10
N LEU A 69 -3.79 4.94 -2.85
CA LEU A 69 -4.80 5.51 -1.97
C LEU A 69 -4.30 5.59 -0.52
N ALA A 70 -3.61 4.54 -0.04
CA ALA A 70 -3.01 4.55 1.29
C ALA A 70 -2.00 5.70 1.44
N GLY A 71 -1.16 5.95 0.44
CA GLY A 71 -0.21 7.07 0.44
C GLY A 71 -0.89 8.44 0.46
N GLN A 72 -1.97 8.61 -0.31
CA GLN A 72 -2.77 9.83 -0.28
C GLN A 72 -3.39 10.06 1.10
N LEU A 73 -4.04 9.05 1.67
CA LEU A 73 -4.64 9.13 3.00
C LEU A 73 -3.58 9.41 4.08
N TYR A 74 -2.42 8.78 3.98
CA TYR A 74 -1.31 9.03 4.90
C TYR A 74 -0.89 10.50 4.91
N SER A 75 -0.75 11.12 3.74
CA SER A 75 -0.42 12.53 3.62
C SER A 75 -1.52 13.43 4.21
N GLU A 76 -2.79 13.14 3.90
CA GLU A 76 -3.94 13.90 4.43
C GLU A 76 -4.03 13.80 5.96
N PHE A 77 -3.92 12.59 6.53
CA PHE A 77 -3.96 12.40 7.98
C PHE A 77 -2.75 13.03 8.68
N LYS A 78 -1.58 13.02 8.06
CA LYS A 78 -0.37 13.66 8.60
C LYS A 78 -0.50 15.17 8.66
N GLU A 79 -1.18 15.79 7.68
CA GLU A 79 -1.52 17.22 7.72
C GLU A 79 -2.53 17.53 8.83
N PHE A 80 -3.52 16.67 9.05
CA PHE A 80 -4.53 16.86 10.08
C PHE A 80 -4.01 16.57 11.50
N PHE A 81 -3.04 15.69 11.66
CA PHE A 81 -2.50 15.27 12.94
C PHE A 81 -0.98 15.39 12.99
N PRO A 82 -0.41 16.60 12.85
CA PRO A 82 1.04 16.81 12.76
C PRO A 82 1.80 16.42 14.02
N ASN A 83 1.15 16.43 15.19
CA ASN A 83 1.75 16.13 16.49
C ASN A 83 1.47 14.71 16.99
N ASN A 84 0.64 13.95 16.31
CA ASN A 84 0.28 12.58 16.66
C ASN A 84 1.04 11.56 15.82
N ALA A 85 1.01 10.30 16.23
CA ALA A 85 1.66 9.22 15.48
C ALA A 85 0.78 8.79 14.30
N VAL A 86 1.00 9.38 13.15
CA VAL A 86 0.41 8.93 11.88
C VAL A 86 1.44 8.08 11.16
N GLU A 87 1.15 6.80 11.01
CA GLU A 87 2.06 5.76 10.54
C GLU A 87 1.56 5.11 9.24
N TYR A 88 2.48 4.49 8.51
CA TYR A 88 2.20 3.90 7.20
C TYR A 88 2.58 2.42 7.17
N PHE A 89 1.64 1.56 6.78
CA PHE A 89 1.85 0.13 6.77
C PHE A 89 1.31 -0.51 5.49
N VAL A 90 2.14 -0.61 4.47
CA VAL A 90 1.80 -1.25 3.19
C VAL A 90 2.78 -2.38 2.88
N SER A 91 2.61 -3.08 1.78
CA SER A 91 3.60 -4.06 1.32
C SER A 91 4.93 -3.37 1.04
N TYR A 92 6.02 -3.86 1.64
CA TYR A 92 7.37 -3.31 1.51
C TYR A 92 8.09 -3.73 0.23
N TYR A 93 7.43 -4.48 -0.66
CA TYR A 93 8.00 -4.85 -1.95
C TYR A 93 7.71 -3.78 -3.01
N ASP A 94 8.74 -3.28 -3.67
CA ASP A 94 8.60 -2.48 -4.89
C ASP A 94 8.21 -3.36 -6.05
N TYR A 95 8.89 -4.50 -6.15
CA TYR A 95 8.57 -5.58 -7.06
C TYR A 95 8.34 -6.86 -6.26
N PHE A 96 7.31 -7.61 -6.58
CA PHE A 96 7.01 -8.88 -5.93
C PHE A 96 6.50 -9.91 -6.95
N GLN A 97 7.33 -10.87 -7.24
CA GLN A 97 6.94 -12.09 -7.94
C GLN A 97 6.83 -13.21 -6.91
N PRO A 98 5.61 -13.67 -6.59
CA PRO A 98 5.45 -14.76 -5.64
C PRO A 98 6.02 -16.06 -6.20
N GLU A 99 6.62 -16.87 -5.32
CA GLU A 99 6.99 -18.22 -5.64
C GLU A 99 5.78 -19.01 -6.18
N ALA A 100 5.93 -19.65 -7.33
CA ALA A 100 4.87 -20.42 -7.97
C ALA A 100 5.43 -21.59 -8.77
N TYR A 101 4.60 -22.60 -9.01
CA TYR A 101 4.91 -23.70 -9.90
C TYR A 101 3.78 -23.94 -10.89
N VAL A 102 4.12 -24.10 -12.15
CA VAL A 102 3.20 -24.38 -13.23
C VAL A 102 3.39 -25.81 -13.71
N PRO A 103 2.56 -26.79 -13.26
CA PRO A 103 2.77 -28.20 -13.55
C PRO A 103 2.74 -28.55 -15.05
N GLN A 104 1.92 -27.81 -15.83
CA GLN A 104 1.76 -28.08 -17.26
C GLN A 104 3.05 -27.86 -18.07
N THR A 105 3.89 -26.95 -17.63
CA THR A 105 5.15 -26.58 -18.30
C THR A 105 6.38 -26.97 -17.50
N ASP A 106 6.21 -27.64 -16.33
CA ASP A 106 7.26 -27.96 -15.37
C ASP A 106 8.14 -26.72 -15.05
N THR A 107 7.47 -25.56 -14.90
CA THR A 107 8.16 -24.31 -14.69
C THR A 107 8.04 -23.88 -13.23
N TYR A 108 9.17 -23.82 -12.53
CA TYR A 108 9.27 -23.24 -11.20
C TYR A 108 9.63 -21.75 -11.34
N ILE A 109 8.84 -20.92 -10.72
CA ILE A 109 9.05 -19.48 -10.63
C ILE A 109 9.56 -19.22 -9.22
N GLU A 110 10.83 -18.85 -9.11
CA GLU A 110 11.42 -18.49 -7.84
C GLU A 110 10.80 -17.16 -7.32
N LYS A 111 10.74 -17.04 -5.97
CA LYS A 111 10.35 -15.76 -5.38
C LYS A 111 11.40 -14.72 -5.75
N ASP A 112 10.98 -13.69 -6.47
CA ASP A 112 11.80 -12.52 -6.76
C ASP A 112 11.13 -11.28 -6.14
N SER A 113 11.90 -10.51 -5.40
CA SER A 113 11.37 -9.35 -4.70
C SER A 113 12.48 -8.35 -4.41
N SER A 114 12.21 -7.10 -4.68
CA SER A 114 13.00 -5.98 -4.17
C SER A 114 12.28 -5.37 -2.96
N ILE A 115 13.03 -5.20 -1.88
CA ILE A 115 12.52 -4.59 -0.64
C ILE A 115 12.78 -3.09 -0.71
N ASN A 116 11.75 -2.31 -0.43
CA ASN A 116 11.87 -0.87 -0.24
C ASN A 116 12.19 -0.59 1.23
N ASP A 117 13.41 -0.16 1.50
CA ASP A 117 13.91 0.10 2.84
C ASP A 117 13.12 1.21 3.55
N GLU A 118 12.65 2.23 2.83
CA GLU A 118 11.82 3.29 3.37
C GLU A 118 10.46 2.75 3.86
N ILE A 119 9.81 1.91 3.07
CA ILE A 119 8.54 1.29 3.45
C ILE A 119 8.75 0.32 4.61
N ASP A 120 9.84 -0.45 4.61
CA ASP A 120 10.15 -1.38 5.70
C ASP A 120 10.39 -0.62 7.02
N LYS A 121 11.13 0.49 6.99
CA LYS A 121 11.30 1.40 8.11
C LYS A 121 9.94 1.90 8.65
N LEU A 122 9.05 2.36 7.76
CA LEU A 122 7.72 2.83 8.15
C LEU A 122 6.86 1.73 8.79
N ARG A 123 7.01 0.48 8.34
CA ARG A 123 6.33 -0.68 8.97
C ARG A 123 6.84 -0.92 10.39
N HIS A 124 8.15 -0.87 10.60
CA HIS A 124 8.74 -0.96 11.94
C HIS A 124 8.33 0.22 12.83
N SER A 125 8.25 1.44 12.27
CA SER A 125 7.72 2.61 12.98
C SER A 125 6.27 2.39 13.42
N ALA A 126 5.42 1.88 12.55
CA ALA A 126 4.02 1.62 12.84
C ALA A 126 3.83 0.61 13.99
N THR A 127 4.56 -0.51 13.96
CA THR A 127 4.46 -1.52 15.02
C THR A 127 5.03 -1.06 16.35
N SER A 128 6.15 -0.34 16.35
CA SER A 128 6.71 0.22 17.60
C SER A 128 5.81 1.30 18.19
N ALA A 129 5.22 2.17 17.36
CA ALA A 129 4.32 3.23 17.81
C ALA A 129 3.12 2.68 18.60
N LEU A 130 2.56 1.54 18.21
CA LEU A 130 1.44 0.90 18.91
C LEU A 130 1.80 0.46 20.35
N PHE A 131 3.08 0.18 20.63
CA PHE A 131 3.52 -0.17 21.98
C PHE A 131 3.96 1.04 22.80
N GLU A 132 4.33 2.13 22.15
CA GLU A 132 4.86 3.33 22.82
C GLU A 132 3.80 4.42 23.06
N ARG A 133 2.73 4.45 22.23
CA ARG A 133 1.76 5.56 22.19
C ARG A 133 0.32 5.04 22.14
N LYS A 134 -0.63 5.88 22.55
CA LYS A 134 -2.07 5.63 22.42
C LYS A 134 -2.73 6.44 21.30
N ASP A 135 -2.10 7.54 20.89
CA ASP A 135 -2.55 8.45 19.85
C ASP A 135 -1.99 8.05 18.47
N VAL A 136 -2.28 6.82 18.04
CA VAL A 136 -1.73 6.22 16.83
C VAL A 136 -2.81 6.05 15.76
N ILE A 137 -2.54 6.53 14.57
CA ILE A 137 -3.31 6.27 13.36
C ILE A 137 -2.41 5.53 12.37
N ILE A 138 -2.76 4.30 12.01
CA ILE A 138 -2.04 3.57 10.98
C ILE A 138 -2.86 3.54 9.70
N ILE A 139 -2.27 4.02 8.61
CA ILE A 139 -2.84 3.88 7.28
C ILE A 139 -2.21 2.66 6.62
N ALA A 140 -3.03 1.66 6.31
CA ALA A 140 -2.56 0.40 5.78
C ALA A 140 -3.24 0.03 4.46
N SER A 141 -2.51 -0.68 3.60
CA SER A 141 -3.15 -1.42 2.51
C SER A 141 -3.69 -2.76 3.01
N VAL A 142 -4.42 -3.48 2.17
CA VAL A 142 -4.95 -4.82 2.52
C VAL A 142 -3.84 -5.80 2.92
N SER A 143 -2.57 -5.49 2.66
CA SER A 143 -1.42 -6.28 3.15
C SER A 143 -1.37 -6.43 4.68
N CYS A 144 -2.07 -5.59 5.44
CA CYS A 144 -2.14 -5.68 6.90
C CYS A 144 -2.84 -6.95 7.43
N ILE A 145 -3.57 -7.69 6.59
CA ILE A 145 -4.18 -8.97 6.96
C ILE A 145 -3.25 -10.17 6.74
N TYR A 146 -2.05 -9.97 6.21
CA TYR A 146 -1.04 -11.01 6.08
C TYR A 146 -0.31 -11.25 7.38
N GLY A 147 0.23 -12.47 7.51
CA GLY A 147 0.96 -12.91 8.70
C GLY A 147 2.14 -12.02 9.06
N LEU A 148 2.20 -11.66 10.33
CA LEU A 148 3.36 -11.07 11.02
C LEU A 148 3.82 -12.02 12.12
N GLY A 149 4.94 -11.67 12.78
CA GLY A 149 5.37 -12.33 14.01
C GLY A 149 4.36 -12.12 15.16
N SER A 150 4.53 -12.87 16.24
CA SER A 150 3.73 -12.71 17.44
C SER A 150 3.94 -11.32 18.06
N PRO A 151 2.88 -10.54 18.33
CA PRO A 151 3.01 -9.25 19.01
C PRO A 151 3.53 -9.39 20.44
N GLU A 152 3.21 -10.49 21.11
CA GLU A 152 3.71 -10.78 22.45
C GLU A 152 5.23 -10.99 22.44
N GLU A 153 5.76 -11.81 21.52
CA GLU A 153 7.20 -12.03 21.37
C GLU A 153 7.91 -10.74 20.95
N TYR A 154 7.36 -10.02 19.99
CA TYR A 154 7.91 -8.74 19.57
C TYR A 154 8.05 -7.76 20.74
N ARG A 155 7.05 -7.68 21.61
CA ARG A 155 7.05 -6.85 22.81
C ARG A 155 8.02 -7.35 23.88
N GLU A 156 8.07 -8.65 24.14
CA GLU A 156 8.94 -9.25 25.18
C GLU A 156 10.43 -9.20 24.82
N MET A 157 10.74 -9.17 23.54
CA MET A 157 12.11 -9.05 23.05
C MET A 157 12.62 -7.62 22.95
N VAL A 158 11.84 -6.61 23.34
CA VAL A 158 12.31 -5.23 23.40
C VAL A 158 13.49 -5.10 24.36
N VAL A 159 14.60 -4.54 23.88
CA VAL A 159 15.77 -4.24 24.71
C VAL A 159 15.57 -2.88 25.39
N SER A 160 15.14 -2.94 26.65
CA SER A 160 14.95 -1.75 27.49
C SER A 160 16.23 -1.42 28.21
N ILE A 161 16.73 -0.19 28.07
CA ILE A 161 17.94 0.33 28.72
C ILE A 161 17.65 1.65 29.42
N ARG A 162 18.32 1.88 30.57
CA ARG A 162 18.16 3.10 31.37
C ARG A 162 19.53 3.60 31.84
N THR A 163 19.65 4.90 32.01
CA THR A 163 20.79 5.51 32.70
C THR A 163 20.88 4.96 34.12
N GLY A 164 22.07 4.61 34.57
CA GLY A 164 22.31 3.99 35.88
C GLY A 164 22.01 2.48 35.93
N MET A 165 21.72 1.85 34.80
CA MET A 165 21.48 0.39 34.73
C MET A 165 22.79 -0.35 34.79
N GLU A 166 22.93 -1.32 35.73
CA GLU A 166 24.05 -2.24 35.79
C GLU A 166 23.83 -3.38 34.75
N ILE A 167 24.65 -3.39 33.71
CA ILE A 167 24.67 -4.38 32.66
C ILE A 167 26.05 -4.38 32.00
N GLU A 168 26.65 -5.56 31.87
CA GLU A 168 27.88 -5.70 31.09
C GLU A 168 27.65 -5.30 29.62
N ARG A 169 28.55 -4.49 29.04
CA ARG A 169 28.49 -4.09 27.62
C ARG A 169 28.25 -5.29 26.70
N ASN A 170 28.99 -6.39 26.89
CA ASN A 170 28.87 -7.58 26.07
C ASN A 170 27.50 -8.27 26.21
N GLN A 171 26.84 -8.15 27.35
CA GLN A 171 25.48 -8.63 27.54
C GLN A 171 24.48 -7.80 26.73
N LEU A 172 24.65 -6.47 26.68
CA LEU A 172 23.84 -5.63 25.79
C LEU A 172 24.03 -6.01 24.33
N LEU A 173 25.29 -6.23 23.90
CA LEU A 173 25.56 -6.65 22.50
C LEU A 173 24.91 -7.97 22.14
N ARG A 174 24.90 -8.97 23.03
CA ARG A 174 24.19 -10.24 22.81
C ARG A 174 22.69 -10.00 22.67
N ARG A 175 22.08 -9.21 23.55
CA ARG A 175 20.66 -8.86 23.45
C ARG A 175 20.31 -8.20 22.11
N LEU A 176 21.19 -7.32 21.58
CA LEU A 176 20.97 -6.69 20.27
C LEU A 176 20.99 -7.73 19.13
N VAL A 177 21.92 -8.69 19.18
CA VAL A 177 21.96 -9.79 18.21
C VAL A 177 20.71 -10.69 18.32
N ASP A 178 20.24 -11.00 19.52
CA ASP A 178 19.01 -11.78 19.75
C ASP A 178 17.77 -11.13 19.14
N VAL A 179 17.75 -9.80 19.06
CA VAL A 179 16.65 -9.03 18.41
C VAL A 179 16.97 -8.65 16.96
N GLN A 180 17.88 -9.39 16.33
CA GLN A 180 18.20 -9.32 14.90
C GLN A 180 18.91 -8.03 14.46
N TYR A 181 19.66 -7.35 15.36
CA TYR A 181 20.60 -6.31 14.96
C TYR A 181 21.93 -6.92 14.58
N GLU A 182 22.51 -6.42 13.52
CA GLU A 182 23.82 -6.82 13.06
C GLU A 182 24.92 -5.87 13.56
N ARG A 183 26.06 -6.41 13.94
CA ARG A 183 27.23 -5.59 14.23
C ARG A 183 27.89 -5.14 12.93
N ASN A 184 27.93 -3.85 12.68
CA ASN A 184 28.62 -3.28 11.54
C ASN A 184 29.35 -1.99 11.95
N ASP A 185 30.67 -2.10 12.14
CA ASP A 185 31.48 -0.97 12.57
C ASP A 185 31.85 -0.04 11.39
N VAL A 186 31.65 -0.47 10.16
CA VAL A 186 32.02 0.27 8.92
C VAL A 186 30.79 0.91 8.28
N ASN A 187 29.79 0.11 7.93
CA ASN A 187 28.54 0.58 7.34
C ASN A 187 27.46 0.63 8.42
N PHE A 188 27.28 1.82 9.02
CA PHE A 188 26.33 2.02 10.10
C PHE A 188 24.99 2.48 9.54
N THR A 189 24.12 1.53 9.34
CA THR A 189 22.79 1.70 8.76
C THR A 189 21.69 1.19 9.70
N ARG A 190 20.46 1.38 9.34
CA ARG A 190 19.26 0.93 10.04
C ARG A 190 19.34 -0.58 10.37
N GLY A 191 18.98 -0.96 11.60
CA GLY A 191 19.07 -2.36 12.06
C GLY A 191 20.49 -2.84 12.39
N THR A 192 21.48 -1.93 12.46
CA THR A 192 22.84 -2.27 12.88
C THR A 192 23.25 -1.59 14.17
N PHE A 193 24.30 -2.11 14.79
CA PHE A 193 24.99 -1.44 15.89
C PHE A 193 26.50 -1.47 15.67
N ARG A 194 27.19 -0.48 16.23
CA ARG A 194 28.67 -0.44 16.24
C ARG A 194 29.22 -0.17 17.63
N VAL A 195 30.46 -0.57 17.86
CA VAL A 195 31.11 -0.49 19.16
C VAL A 195 32.44 0.24 19.03
N ARG A 196 32.62 1.29 19.84
CA ARG A 196 33.89 2.04 19.93
C ARG A 196 34.28 2.23 21.39
N GLY A 197 35.17 1.37 21.91
CA GLY A 197 35.55 1.38 23.31
C GLY A 197 34.36 1.09 24.22
N ASP A 198 34.03 2.02 25.09
CA ASP A 198 32.91 1.91 26.03
C ASP A 198 31.63 2.56 25.50
N VAL A 199 31.57 2.83 24.20
CA VAL A 199 30.41 3.42 23.52
C VAL A 199 29.79 2.40 22.56
N VAL A 200 28.51 2.19 22.70
CA VAL A 200 27.67 1.38 21.77
C VAL A 200 26.72 2.33 21.06
N GLU A 201 26.76 2.35 19.74
CA GLU A 201 25.81 3.11 18.94
C GLU A 201 24.87 2.14 18.24
N ILE A 202 23.57 2.38 18.36
CA ILE A 202 22.50 1.51 17.86
C ILE A 202 21.67 2.32 16.88
N PHE A 203 21.49 1.80 15.67
CA PHE A 203 20.62 2.43 14.67
C PHE A 203 19.28 1.69 14.64
N PRO A 204 18.21 2.28 15.24
CA PRO A 204 16.91 1.61 15.31
C PRO A 204 16.34 1.27 13.93
N ALA A 205 15.69 0.13 13.81
CA ALA A 205 15.05 -0.31 12.55
C ALA A 205 13.92 0.62 12.07
N SER A 206 13.34 1.37 12.98
CA SER A 206 12.24 2.31 12.75
C SER A 206 12.66 3.76 12.42
N ARG A 207 13.98 4.03 12.30
CA ARG A 207 14.51 5.40 12.12
C ARG A 207 15.53 5.44 10.98
N ASP A 208 15.77 6.62 10.42
CA ASP A 208 16.67 6.85 9.28
C ASP A 208 17.79 7.88 9.53
N GLU A 209 17.61 8.82 10.44
CA GLU A 209 18.59 9.89 10.70
C GLU A 209 19.16 9.86 12.10
N ARG A 210 18.52 9.13 13.02
CA ARG A 210 18.82 9.20 14.44
C ARG A 210 19.22 7.84 15.00
N CYS A 211 20.38 7.81 15.65
CA CYS A 211 20.84 6.65 16.39
C CYS A 211 20.86 6.89 17.89
N ILE A 212 20.93 5.81 18.64
CA ILE A 212 21.04 5.82 20.11
C ILE A 212 22.48 5.52 20.48
N ARG A 213 23.13 6.45 21.16
CA ARG A 213 24.47 6.28 21.71
C ARG A 213 24.36 5.96 23.19
N VAL A 214 24.90 4.81 23.58
CA VAL A 214 24.99 4.31 24.96
C VAL A 214 26.42 4.37 25.42
N GLU A 215 26.70 5.16 26.46
CA GLU A 215 28.03 5.32 27.04
C GLU A 215 28.10 4.54 28.33
N PHE A 216 29.11 3.70 28.47
CA PHE A 216 29.36 2.85 29.63
C PHE A 216 30.45 3.44 30.53
N PHE A 217 30.28 3.30 31.83
CA PHE A 217 31.36 3.47 32.82
C PHE A 217 31.51 2.16 33.60
N GLY A 218 32.47 1.34 33.20
CA GLY A 218 32.53 -0.06 33.64
C GLY A 218 31.35 -0.87 33.18
N ASP A 219 30.60 -1.47 34.09
CA ASP A 219 29.40 -2.26 33.82
C ASP A 219 28.09 -1.50 34.07
N GLU A 220 28.16 -0.16 34.12
CA GLU A 220 27.02 0.72 34.31
C GLU A 220 26.81 1.59 33.06
N ILE A 221 25.55 1.79 32.65
CA ILE A 221 25.19 2.76 31.62
C ILE A 221 25.22 4.16 32.22
N ASP A 222 26.26 4.95 31.89
CA ASP A 222 26.44 6.32 32.38
C ASP A 222 25.50 7.29 31.69
N ARG A 223 25.37 7.18 30.32
CA ARG A 223 24.54 8.10 29.55
C ARG A 223 23.91 7.41 28.34
N ILE A 224 22.70 7.88 28.01
CA ILE A 224 22.00 7.52 26.77
C ILE A 224 21.67 8.80 26.00
N ARG A 225 22.11 8.89 24.75
CA ARG A 225 21.93 10.06 23.90
C ARG A 225 21.30 9.69 22.58
N GLU A 226 20.40 10.54 22.12
CA GLU A 226 19.92 10.50 20.74
C GLU A 226 20.82 11.38 19.90
N VAL A 227 21.38 10.83 18.81
CA VAL A 227 22.44 11.45 18.03
C VAL A 227 22.06 11.38 16.57
N ASP A 228 22.34 12.44 15.81
CA ASP A 228 22.28 12.40 14.36
C ASP A 228 23.32 11.43 13.82
N ALA A 229 22.89 10.44 13.03
CA ALA A 229 23.74 9.34 12.59
C ALA A 229 24.84 9.79 11.62
N LEU A 230 24.59 10.86 10.86
CA LEU A 230 25.52 11.39 9.85
C LEU A 230 26.52 12.38 10.46
N THR A 231 26.02 13.36 11.22
CA THR A 231 26.84 14.46 11.77
C THR A 231 27.45 14.14 13.13
N GLY A 232 26.85 13.19 13.89
CA GLY A 232 27.22 12.89 15.25
C GLY A 232 26.74 13.93 16.27
N GLU A 233 25.91 14.88 15.86
CA GLU A 233 25.34 15.91 16.74
C GLU A 233 24.41 15.29 17.79
N ILE A 234 24.54 15.72 19.05
CA ILE A 234 23.67 15.29 20.13
C ILE A 234 22.35 16.04 20.03
N LEU A 235 21.26 15.31 19.76
CA LEU A 235 19.92 15.86 19.61
C LEU A 235 19.16 15.92 20.94
N ALA A 236 19.33 14.89 21.78
CA ALA A 236 18.70 14.82 23.08
C ALA A 236 19.44 13.87 24.03
N GLU A 237 19.34 14.10 25.34
CA GLU A 237 19.66 13.13 26.40
C GLU A 237 18.39 12.35 26.75
N ARG A 238 18.53 11.04 27.03
CA ARG A 238 17.43 10.15 27.37
C ARG A 238 17.74 9.41 28.67
N GLU A 239 16.78 9.36 29.57
CA GLU A 239 16.91 8.53 30.79
C GLU A 239 16.57 7.05 30.51
N HIS A 240 15.73 6.79 29.51
CA HIS A 240 15.27 5.47 29.13
C HIS A 240 15.04 5.40 27.63
N VAL A 241 15.42 4.27 27.03
CA VAL A 241 15.15 3.95 25.62
C VAL A 241 14.75 2.49 25.49
N ALA A 242 13.75 2.25 24.65
CA ALA A 242 13.32 0.92 24.21
C ALA A 242 13.81 0.67 22.77
N ILE A 243 14.59 -0.37 22.57
CA ILE A 243 15.06 -0.82 21.25
C ILE A 243 14.19 -1.99 20.81
N PHE A 244 13.37 -1.75 19.80
CA PHE A 244 12.51 -2.78 19.21
C PHE A 244 13.28 -3.69 18.26
N PRO A 245 12.85 -4.95 18.07
CA PRO A 245 13.51 -5.88 17.15
C PRO A 245 13.63 -5.32 15.72
N ALA A 246 14.72 -5.68 15.05
CA ALA A 246 14.97 -5.32 13.66
C ALA A 246 14.18 -6.18 12.65
N SER A 247 13.47 -7.20 13.11
CA SER A 247 12.59 -8.04 12.31
C SER A 247 11.25 -8.24 13.02
N HIS A 248 10.16 -8.37 12.28
CA HIS A 248 8.86 -8.75 12.83
C HIS A 248 8.77 -10.25 13.18
N PHE A 249 9.66 -11.08 12.61
CA PHE A 249 9.76 -12.52 12.87
C PHE A 249 10.92 -12.80 13.80
N VAL A 250 10.79 -12.38 15.05
CA VAL A 250 11.77 -12.72 16.11
C VAL A 250 11.20 -13.80 17.01
N THR A 251 12.05 -14.73 17.42
CA THR A 251 11.67 -15.87 18.26
C THR A 251 12.80 -16.15 19.24
N ARG A 252 12.45 -16.44 20.49
CA ARG A 252 13.43 -16.83 21.52
C ARG A 252 14.12 -18.12 21.14
N GLU A 253 15.38 -18.28 21.53
CA GLU A 253 16.20 -19.47 21.25
C GLU A 253 15.50 -20.78 21.63
N GLU A 254 14.88 -20.85 22.81
CA GLU A 254 14.13 -22.03 23.26
C GLU A 254 12.98 -22.43 22.34
N LYS A 255 12.25 -21.43 21.81
CA LYS A 255 11.16 -21.66 20.84
C LYS A 255 11.70 -22.01 19.45
N MET A 256 12.83 -21.43 19.07
CA MET A 256 13.51 -21.76 17.81
C MET A 256 13.93 -23.23 17.78
N ILE A 257 14.54 -23.73 18.86
CA ILE A 257 14.91 -25.14 19.01
C ILE A 257 13.69 -26.04 18.82
N LYS A 258 12.57 -25.71 19.51
CA LYS A 258 11.33 -26.48 19.39
C LYS A 258 10.68 -26.38 18.01
N ALA A 259 10.77 -25.21 17.36
CA ALA A 259 10.30 -25.05 15.98
C ALA A 259 11.09 -25.92 15.01
N ILE A 260 12.42 -25.98 15.16
CA ILE A 260 13.30 -26.83 14.35
C ILE A 260 12.94 -28.31 14.52
N GLU A 261 12.75 -28.77 15.75
CA GLU A 261 12.31 -30.16 16.02
C GLU A 261 10.96 -30.46 15.34
N ASN A 262 9.99 -29.54 15.42
CA ASN A 262 8.70 -29.71 14.79
C ASN A 262 8.78 -29.72 13.25
N ILE A 263 9.66 -28.91 12.67
CA ILE A 263 9.92 -28.89 11.22
C ILE A 263 10.54 -30.20 10.77
N GLU A 264 11.51 -30.74 11.51
CA GLU A 264 12.15 -32.04 11.24
C GLU A 264 11.11 -33.18 11.23
N VAL A 265 10.22 -33.19 12.23
CA VAL A 265 9.13 -34.19 12.30
C VAL A 265 8.16 -34.06 11.12
N GLU A 266 7.76 -32.84 10.76
CA GLU A 266 6.88 -32.61 9.60
C GLU A 266 7.57 -33.03 8.29
N LEU A 267 8.86 -32.73 8.15
CA LEU A 267 9.66 -33.15 6.99
C LEU A 267 9.64 -34.65 6.82
N GLU A 268 9.97 -35.43 7.90
CA GLU A 268 9.96 -36.88 7.85
C GLU A 268 8.59 -37.44 7.42
N GLN A 269 7.50 -36.93 8.00
CA GLN A 269 6.16 -37.36 7.66
C GLN A 269 5.82 -37.07 6.18
N GLN A 270 6.22 -35.92 5.67
CA GLN A 270 5.94 -35.56 4.28
C GLN A 270 6.81 -36.35 3.29
N LEU A 271 8.07 -36.65 3.66
CA LEU A 271 8.95 -37.49 2.85
C LEU A 271 8.45 -38.95 2.77
N GLU A 272 7.98 -39.49 3.88
CA GLU A 272 7.37 -40.83 3.91
C GLU A 272 6.13 -40.90 3.01
N LYS A 273 5.29 -39.89 3.08
CA LYS A 273 4.10 -39.74 2.21
C LYS A 273 4.51 -39.70 0.74
N PHE A 274 5.44 -38.84 0.34
CA PHE A 274 5.90 -38.76 -1.05
C PHE A 274 6.51 -40.02 -1.56
N ARG A 275 7.32 -40.69 -0.75
CA ARG A 275 7.94 -41.98 -1.09
C ARG A 275 6.88 -43.07 -1.27
N SER A 276 5.88 -43.13 -0.40
CA SER A 276 4.74 -44.05 -0.52
C SER A 276 3.91 -43.86 -1.75
N GLU A 277 3.78 -42.58 -2.21
CA GLU A 277 3.07 -42.20 -3.45
C GLU A 277 3.94 -42.33 -4.71
N GLY A 278 5.23 -42.74 -4.57
CA GLY A 278 6.17 -42.86 -5.70
C GLY A 278 6.71 -41.52 -6.22
N LYS A 279 6.50 -40.42 -5.49
CA LYS A 279 6.94 -39.04 -5.82
C LYS A 279 8.37 -38.81 -5.32
N LEU A 280 9.34 -39.50 -5.93
CA LEU A 280 10.74 -39.47 -5.46
C LEU A 280 11.45 -38.16 -5.71
N LEU A 281 11.11 -37.48 -6.82
CA LEU A 281 11.69 -36.18 -7.16
C LEU A 281 11.20 -35.07 -6.19
N GLU A 282 9.92 -35.08 -5.87
CA GLU A 282 9.31 -34.17 -4.90
C GLU A 282 9.89 -34.40 -3.51
N ALA A 283 10.08 -35.63 -3.11
CA ALA A 283 10.74 -36.00 -1.85
C ALA A 283 12.16 -35.44 -1.78
N GLN A 284 12.98 -35.68 -2.81
CA GLN A 284 14.37 -35.21 -2.85
C GLN A 284 14.43 -33.65 -2.81
N ARG A 285 13.59 -32.98 -3.57
CA ARG A 285 13.55 -31.53 -3.63
C ARG A 285 13.19 -30.92 -2.27
N LEU A 286 12.16 -31.46 -1.62
CA LEU A 286 11.72 -31.01 -0.31
C LEU A 286 12.80 -31.25 0.76
N GLU A 287 13.43 -32.43 0.75
CA GLU A 287 14.49 -32.80 1.70
C GLU A 287 15.68 -31.86 1.61
N GLN A 288 16.18 -31.60 0.40
CA GLN A 288 17.30 -30.69 0.18
C GLN A 288 17.00 -29.27 0.65
N ARG A 289 15.87 -28.73 0.26
CA ARG A 289 15.48 -27.35 0.61
C ARG A 289 15.28 -27.18 2.10
N THR A 290 14.53 -28.08 2.72
CA THR A 290 14.20 -27.95 4.14
C THR A 290 15.42 -28.16 5.03
N ASN A 291 16.30 -29.10 4.69
CA ASN A 291 17.54 -29.29 5.45
C ASN A 291 18.48 -28.09 5.37
N TYR A 292 18.57 -27.44 4.19
CA TYR A 292 19.32 -26.19 4.04
C TYR A 292 18.73 -25.07 4.91
N ASP A 293 17.41 -24.90 4.87
CA ASP A 293 16.73 -23.89 5.69
C ASP A 293 16.91 -24.14 7.19
N LEU A 294 16.87 -25.41 7.63
CA LEU A 294 17.10 -25.80 9.01
C LEU A 294 18.55 -25.53 9.47
N GLU A 295 19.53 -25.77 8.61
CA GLU A 295 20.93 -25.47 8.88
C GLU A 295 21.14 -23.95 9.07
N MET A 296 20.56 -23.14 8.19
CA MET A 296 20.59 -21.68 8.32
C MET A 296 19.90 -21.20 9.62
N MET A 297 18.77 -21.78 9.99
CA MET A 297 18.09 -21.44 11.24
C MET A 297 18.91 -21.80 12.47
N LYS A 298 19.63 -22.95 12.47
CA LYS A 298 20.49 -23.39 13.57
C LYS A 298 21.71 -22.49 13.76
N GLU A 299 22.34 -22.06 12.66
CA GLU A 299 23.58 -21.28 12.68
C GLU A 299 23.32 -19.76 12.81
N MET A 300 22.31 -19.23 12.10
CA MET A 300 22.07 -17.80 11.96
C MET A 300 20.79 -17.33 12.68
N GLY A 301 19.97 -18.24 13.18
CA GLY A 301 18.64 -17.90 13.71
C GLY A 301 17.63 -17.42 12.65
N PHE A 302 17.97 -17.52 11.36
CA PHE A 302 17.18 -17.04 10.23
C PHE A 302 17.44 -17.84 8.96
N CYS A 303 16.46 -17.91 8.06
CA CYS A 303 16.64 -18.42 6.69
C CYS A 303 15.83 -17.62 5.69
N SER A 304 16.20 -17.70 4.40
CA SER A 304 15.41 -17.07 3.33
C SER A 304 14.03 -17.72 3.21
N GLY A 305 12.97 -16.92 3.31
CA GLY A 305 11.60 -17.44 3.32
C GLY A 305 11.16 -18.02 4.66
N ILE A 306 11.75 -17.56 5.77
CA ILE A 306 11.44 -17.99 7.14
C ILE A 306 9.94 -17.89 7.46
N GLU A 307 9.23 -16.98 6.81
CA GLU A 307 7.78 -16.83 6.95
C GLU A 307 6.99 -18.11 6.59
N ASN A 308 7.52 -18.98 5.74
CA ASN A 308 6.89 -20.26 5.41
C ASN A 308 6.89 -21.25 6.59
N TYR A 309 7.71 -21.00 7.59
CA TYR A 309 7.78 -21.78 8.84
C TYR A 309 7.08 -21.05 10.01
N SER A 310 6.35 -19.98 9.76
CA SER A 310 5.72 -19.11 10.77
C SER A 310 4.84 -19.89 11.76
N ARG A 311 4.17 -20.96 11.33
CA ARG A 311 3.39 -21.84 12.21
C ARG A 311 4.25 -22.47 13.29
N HIS A 312 5.38 -23.02 12.92
CA HIS A 312 6.31 -23.65 13.86
C HIS A 312 7.02 -22.64 14.75
N LEU A 313 7.44 -21.50 14.18
CA LEU A 313 8.10 -20.43 14.94
C LEU A 313 7.20 -19.85 16.04
N THR A 314 5.89 -19.75 15.78
CA THR A 314 4.91 -19.28 16.76
C THR A 314 4.26 -20.41 17.56
N LEU A 315 4.68 -21.67 17.36
CA LEU A 315 4.14 -22.89 17.99
C LEU A 315 2.61 -23.00 17.89
N ARG A 316 2.03 -22.56 16.78
CA ARG A 316 0.59 -22.65 16.50
C ARG A 316 0.22 -24.03 15.98
N GLU A 317 -1.01 -24.43 16.22
CA GLU A 317 -1.60 -25.63 15.61
C GLU A 317 -1.85 -25.40 14.10
N SER A 318 -1.95 -26.52 13.36
CA SER A 318 -2.30 -26.47 11.94
C SER A 318 -3.65 -25.83 11.71
N GLY A 319 -3.72 -24.89 10.76
CA GLY A 319 -4.93 -24.14 10.44
C GLY A 319 -5.28 -22.99 11.40
N ALA A 320 -4.53 -22.79 12.46
CA ALA A 320 -4.75 -21.71 13.40
C ALA A 320 -4.61 -20.34 12.72
N THR A 321 -5.37 -19.35 13.20
CA THR A 321 -5.35 -17.97 12.71
C THR A 321 -3.96 -17.35 12.86
N PRO A 322 -3.36 -16.80 11.81
CA PRO A 322 -2.07 -16.15 11.90
C PRO A 322 -2.17 -14.83 12.67
N TYR A 323 -1.07 -14.41 13.28
CA TYR A 323 -0.92 -13.06 13.79
C TYR A 323 -0.74 -12.08 12.63
N THR A 324 -1.36 -10.91 12.75
CA THR A 324 -1.35 -9.85 11.72
C THR A 324 -1.16 -8.49 12.38
N LEU A 325 -1.11 -7.42 11.61
CA LEU A 325 -1.06 -6.06 12.18
C LEU A 325 -2.21 -5.78 13.14
N LEU A 326 -3.40 -6.34 12.89
CA LEU A 326 -4.57 -6.13 13.75
C LEU A 326 -4.35 -6.66 15.18
N ASP A 327 -3.48 -7.68 15.34
CA ASP A 327 -3.15 -8.24 16.66
C ASP A 327 -2.17 -7.36 17.47
N TYR A 328 -1.51 -6.40 16.84
CA TYR A 328 -0.65 -5.41 17.49
C TYR A 328 -1.44 -4.25 18.10
N PHE A 329 -2.69 -4.03 17.63
CA PHE A 329 -3.57 -3.03 18.21
C PHE A 329 -4.09 -3.46 19.58
N PRO A 330 -4.41 -2.51 20.47
CA PRO A 330 -5.18 -2.84 21.69
C PRO A 330 -6.59 -3.34 21.33
N GLU A 331 -7.24 -4.05 22.23
CA GLU A 331 -8.59 -4.60 21.98
C GLU A 331 -9.62 -3.53 21.58
N ASP A 332 -9.49 -2.32 22.14
CA ASP A 332 -10.40 -1.20 21.89
C ASP A 332 -9.77 -0.21 20.89
N PHE A 333 -9.69 -0.59 19.63
CA PHE A 333 -9.30 0.29 18.54
C PHE A 333 -10.45 0.49 17.55
N LEU A 334 -10.36 1.55 16.76
CA LEU A 334 -11.31 1.84 15.68
C LEU A 334 -10.75 1.35 14.35
N LEU A 335 -11.52 0.54 13.64
CA LEU A 335 -11.24 0.20 12.24
C LEU A 335 -11.99 1.14 11.30
N VAL A 336 -11.31 1.77 10.38
CA VAL A 336 -11.89 2.53 9.27
C VAL A 336 -11.52 1.83 7.97
N VAL A 337 -12.52 1.48 7.17
CA VAL A 337 -12.31 0.83 5.87
C VAL A 337 -12.69 1.80 4.78
N ASP A 338 -11.69 2.40 4.14
CA ASP A 338 -11.91 3.33 3.04
C ASP A 338 -12.18 2.59 1.73
N GLU A 339 -13.04 3.19 0.89
CA GLU A 339 -13.58 2.57 -0.33
C GLU A 339 -13.99 1.10 -0.05
N SER A 340 -14.78 0.90 0.99
CA SER A 340 -15.11 -0.41 1.57
C SER A 340 -15.72 -1.38 0.56
N HIS A 341 -16.48 -0.87 -0.41
CA HIS A 341 -17.07 -1.66 -1.50
C HIS A 341 -16.03 -2.35 -2.40
N VAL A 342 -14.75 -1.91 -2.36
CA VAL A 342 -13.61 -2.56 -3.04
C VAL A 342 -12.74 -3.29 -2.02
N THR A 343 -12.46 -2.66 -0.88
CA THR A 343 -11.53 -3.17 0.13
C THR A 343 -12.02 -4.48 0.75
N LEU A 344 -13.30 -4.58 1.14
CA LEU A 344 -13.86 -5.79 1.76
C LEU A 344 -13.89 -7.01 0.81
N PRO A 345 -14.33 -6.89 -0.47
CA PRO A 345 -14.21 -7.98 -1.42
C PRO A 345 -12.75 -8.43 -1.66
N GLN A 346 -11.80 -7.51 -1.63
CA GLN A 346 -10.39 -7.84 -1.75
C GLN A 346 -9.88 -8.64 -0.55
N VAL A 347 -10.21 -8.24 0.68
CA VAL A 347 -9.93 -9.02 1.90
C VAL A 347 -10.49 -10.43 1.79
N ARG A 348 -11.73 -10.56 1.30
CA ARG A 348 -12.39 -11.88 1.11
C ARG A 348 -11.69 -12.76 0.09
N GLY A 349 -11.20 -12.18 -1.01
CA GLY A 349 -10.58 -12.92 -2.11
C GLY A 349 -9.14 -13.37 -1.87
N MET A 350 -8.39 -12.67 -1.01
CA MET A 350 -6.95 -12.90 -0.85
C MET A 350 -6.58 -14.28 -0.35
N PHE A 351 -7.33 -14.82 0.60
CA PHE A 351 -7.08 -16.16 1.16
C PHE A 351 -7.12 -17.25 0.08
N ASN A 352 -8.14 -17.27 -0.75
CA ASN A 352 -8.31 -18.31 -1.77
C ASN A 352 -7.19 -18.29 -2.81
N GLY A 353 -6.77 -17.11 -3.24
CA GLY A 353 -5.66 -16.95 -4.19
C GLY A 353 -4.32 -17.45 -3.64
N ASP A 354 -4.01 -17.13 -2.37
CA ASP A 354 -2.79 -17.59 -1.71
C ASP A 354 -2.78 -19.10 -1.50
N GLN A 355 -3.90 -19.67 -1.05
CA GLN A 355 -4.04 -21.12 -0.84
C GLN A 355 -3.89 -21.91 -2.14
N ALA A 356 -4.54 -21.49 -3.23
CA ALA A 356 -4.45 -22.15 -4.53
C ALA A 356 -3.00 -22.24 -5.03
N ARG A 357 -2.25 -21.14 -4.92
CA ARG A 357 -0.84 -21.07 -5.32
C ARG A 357 0.05 -21.97 -4.43
N LYS A 358 -0.08 -21.88 -3.11
CA LYS A 358 0.74 -22.64 -2.16
C LYS A 358 0.43 -24.13 -2.14
N SER A 359 -0.82 -24.53 -2.37
CA SER A 359 -1.18 -25.95 -2.47
C SER A 359 -0.39 -26.64 -3.58
N VAL A 360 -0.21 -25.99 -4.74
CA VAL A 360 0.60 -26.53 -5.84
C VAL A 360 2.07 -26.68 -5.42
N LEU A 361 2.63 -25.71 -4.71
CA LEU A 361 4.02 -25.79 -4.20
C LEU A 361 4.22 -26.95 -3.22
N VAL A 362 3.24 -27.17 -2.34
CA VAL A 362 3.27 -28.28 -1.36
C VAL A 362 3.12 -29.64 -2.06
N GLU A 363 2.17 -29.77 -3.00
CA GLU A 363 1.94 -31.01 -3.74
C GLU A 363 3.13 -31.46 -4.58
N HIS A 364 3.95 -30.51 -5.04
CA HIS A 364 5.13 -30.78 -5.86
C HIS A 364 6.46 -30.68 -5.12
N GLY A 365 6.45 -30.69 -3.78
CA GLY A 365 7.65 -30.79 -2.95
C GLY A 365 8.53 -29.54 -2.89
N PHE A 366 7.99 -28.35 -3.19
CA PHE A 366 8.73 -27.10 -3.05
C PHE A 366 8.63 -26.52 -1.63
N ARG A 367 7.54 -26.82 -0.90
CA ARG A 367 7.31 -26.35 0.47
C ARG A 367 6.65 -27.44 1.31
N LEU A 368 6.88 -27.35 2.65
CA LEU A 368 6.17 -28.16 3.61
C LEU A 368 4.69 -27.78 3.71
N PRO A 369 3.81 -28.68 4.14
CA PRO A 369 2.40 -28.37 4.38
C PRO A 369 2.17 -27.16 5.30
N SER A 370 3.05 -26.94 6.28
CA SER A 370 3.00 -25.78 7.18
C SER A 370 3.09 -24.41 6.48
N ALA A 371 3.63 -24.36 5.25
CA ALA A 371 3.65 -23.15 4.45
C ALA A 371 2.25 -22.63 4.12
N LEU A 372 1.24 -23.50 4.11
CA LEU A 372 -0.18 -23.13 3.94
C LEU A 372 -0.72 -22.25 5.08
N ASP A 373 -0.11 -22.33 6.27
CA ASP A 373 -0.48 -21.55 7.45
C ASP A 373 0.19 -20.16 7.50
N ASN A 374 1.14 -19.88 6.61
CA ASN A 374 1.61 -18.54 6.31
C ASN A 374 0.68 -17.92 5.27
N ARG A 375 -0.41 -17.35 5.69
CA ARG A 375 -1.53 -16.94 4.86
C ARG A 375 -2.17 -15.65 5.34
N PRO A 376 -2.92 -14.94 4.49
CA PRO A 376 -3.79 -13.88 4.95
C PRO A 376 -4.93 -14.44 5.81
N LEU A 377 -5.57 -13.56 6.58
CA LEU A 377 -6.80 -13.90 7.30
C LEU A 377 -7.89 -14.35 6.34
N LYS A 378 -8.68 -15.33 6.76
CA LYS A 378 -10.00 -15.56 6.18
C LYS A 378 -10.90 -14.38 6.54
N PHE A 379 -11.95 -14.16 5.75
CA PHE A 379 -12.85 -13.03 6.00
C PHE A 379 -13.54 -13.13 7.38
N ASP A 380 -13.95 -14.32 7.80
CA ASP A 380 -14.54 -14.55 9.11
C ASP A 380 -13.54 -14.28 10.24
N GLU A 381 -12.28 -14.71 10.07
CA GLU A 381 -11.21 -14.42 11.02
C GLU A 381 -10.95 -12.90 11.10
N PHE A 382 -10.90 -12.22 9.96
CA PHE A 382 -10.76 -10.76 9.91
C PHE A 382 -11.85 -10.05 10.72
N GLN A 383 -13.11 -10.49 10.59
CA GLN A 383 -14.23 -9.93 11.34
C GLN A 383 -14.06 -10.10 12.86
N THR A 384 -13.35 -11.12 13.34
CA THR A 384 -13.13 -11.31 14.79
C THR A 384 -12.05 -10.42 15.37
N LYS A 385 -11.24 -9.76 14.55
CA LYS A 385 -10.07 -8.98 14.98
C LYS A 385 -10.38 -7.55 15.44
N PHE A 386 -11.60 -7.07 15.25
CA PHE A 386 -11.98 -5.72 15.63
C PHE A 386 -13.33 -5.69 16.35
N GLY A 387 -13.48 -4.73 17.25
CA GLY A 387 -14.74 -4.49 17.98
C GLY A 387 -15.68 -3.57 17.20
N GLN A 388 -15.16 -2.46 16.66
CA GLN A 388 -15.95 -1.42 15.99
C GLN A 388 -15.31 -1.02 14.67
N ALA A 389 -16.15 -0.87 13.64
CA ALA A 389 -15.71 -0.47 12.30
C ALA A 389 -16.62 0.61 11.69
N VAL A 390 -16.00 1.54 10.98
CA VAL A 390 -16.66 2.52 10.11
C VAL A 390 -16.25 2.24 8.67
N TYR A 391 -17.23 1.93 7.83
CA TYR A 391 -17.07 1.72 6.40
C TYR A 391 -17.32 3.02 5.66
N VAL A 392 -16.39 3.42 4.81
CA VAL A 392 -16.48 4.67 4.05
C VAL A 392 -16.61 4.35 2.58
N SER A 393 -17.70 4.78 1.95
CA SER A 393 -17.94 4.54 0.52
C SER A 393 -18.93 5.53 -0.07
N ALA A 394 -18.75 5.84 -1.35
CA ALA A 394 -19.77 6.54 -2.15
C ALA A 394 -20.83 5.56 -2.72
N THR A 395 -20.49 4.28 -2.75
CA THR A 395 -21.28 3.18 -3.33
C THR A 395 -21.18 1.92 -2.48
N PRO A 396 -21.78 1.88 -1.27
CA PRO A 396 -21.68 0.75 -0.34
C PRO A 396 -21.97 -0.60 -1.01
N GLY A 397 -21.25 -1.63 -0.55
CA GLY A 397 -21.35 -3.00 -1.05
C GLY A 397 -22.45 -3.81 -0.35
N PRO A 398 -22.64 -5.08 -0.77
CA PRO A 398 -23.61 -5.98 -0.13
C PRO A 398 -23.38 -6.16 1.37
N PHE A 399 -22.12 -6.23 1.79
CA PHE A 399 -21.76 -6.38 3.19
C PHE A 399 -22.22 -5.19 4.04
N GLU A 400 -21.95 -3.97 3.55
CA GLU A 400 -22.36 -2.75 4.25
C GLU A 400 -23.89 -2.63 4.30
N LEU A 401 -24.59 -2.91 3.19
CA LEU A 401 -26.06 -2.91 3.12
C LEU A 401 -26.71 -3.90 4.09
N GLU A 402 -26.10 -5.07 4.27
CA GLU A 402 -26.60 -6.11 5.17
C GLU A 402 -26.38 -5.76 6.65
N HIS A 403 -25.22 -5.16 6.98
CA HIS A 403 -24.82 -4.92 8.37
C HIS A 403 -25.16 -3.52 8.89
N THR A 404 -25.40 -2.57 7.99
CA THR A 404 -25.71 -1.18 8.32
C THR A 404 -26.89 -0.66 7.47
N PRO A 405 -28.11 -1.13 7.71
CA PRO A 405 -29.30 -0.70 6.94
C PRO A 405 -29.57 0.81 7.07
N GLU A 406 -29.22 1.39 8.22
CA GLU A 406 -29.24 2.84 8.46
C GLU A 406 -27.83 3.37 8.29
N MET A 407 -27.58 4.06 7.16
CA MET A 407 -26.27 4.64 6.84
C MET A 407 -26.27 6.13 7.19
N VAL A 408 -25.11 6.60 7.64
CA VAL A 408 -24.84 8.02 7.82
C VAL A 408 -24.55 8.61 6.45
N GLU A 409 -25.37 9.54 5.98
CA GLU A 409 -25.21 10.18 4.66
C GLU A 409 -24.39 11.47 4.74
N GLN A 410 -23.50 11.65 3.78
CA GLN A 410 -22.72 12.87 3.56
C GLN A 410 -22.71 13.20 2.08
N ILE A 411 -23.71 13.95 1.64
CA ILE A 411 -24.02 14.22 0.23
C ILE A 411 -23.62 15.65 -0.17
N ILE A 412 -23.71 16.59 0.76
CA ILE A 412 -23.41 18.02 0.51
C ILE A 412 -21.90 18.23 0.44
N ARG A 413 -21.46 18.94 -0.59
CA ARG A 413 -20.07 19.40 -0.70
C ARG A 413 -19.97 20.82 -0.11
N PRO A 414 -19.01 21.08 0.77
CA PRO A 414 -18.79 22.43 1.31
C PRO A 414 -18.55 23.51 0.25
N THR A 415 -18.10 23.11 -0.93
CA THR A 415 -17.87 23.98 -2.10
C THR A 415 -19.16 24.35 -2.87
N GLY A 416 -20.30 23.78 -2.51
CA GLY A 416 -21.53 23.89 -3.23
C GLY A 416 -21.59 23.14 -4.56
N LEU A 417 -20.56 22.39 -4.92
CA LEU A 417 -20.54 21.61 -6.17
C LEU A 417 -21.62 20.54 -6.18
N LEU A 418 -22.29 20.45 -7.32
CA LEU A 418 -23.40 19.53 -7.56
C LEU A 418 -22.89 18.23 -8.20
N ASP A 419 -23.62 17.15 -8.03
CA ASP A 419 -23.43 15.97 -8.89
C ASP A 419 -23.76 16.36 -10.35
N PRO A 420 -23.07 15.75 -11.34
CA PRO A 420 -23.20 16.16 -12.74
C PRO A 420 -24.60 15.89 -13.30
N THR A 421 -24.94 16.61 -14.35
CA THR A 421 -26.09 16.27 -15.20
C THR A 421 -25.75 15.08 -16.07
N ILE A 422 -26.74 14.23 -16.36
CA ILE A 422 -26.56 13.02 -17.16
C ILE A 422 -27.49 13.07 -18.39
N ASP A 423 -26.90 12.89 -19.56
CA ASP A 423 -27.62 12.67 -20.82
C ASP A 423 -27.42 11.24 -21.31
N VAL A 424 -28.46 10.62 -21.83
CA VAL A 424 -28.40 9.35 -22.54
C VAL A 424 -28.59 9.62 -24.01
N ARG A 425 -27.61 9.22 -24.83
CA ARG A 425 -27.61 9.44 -26.29
C ARG A 425 -27.46 8.12 -27.04
N PRO A 426 -27.94 8.00 -28.29
CA PRO A 426 -27.83 6.76 -29.06
C PRO A 426 -26.37 6.42 -29.40
N ILE A 427 -26.09 5.13 -29.59
CA ILE A 427 -24.77 4.64 -29.99
C ILE A 427 -24.46 5.04 -31.45
N GLU A 428 -25.47 5.10 -32.30
CA GLU A 428 -25.29 5.52 -33.69
C GLU A 428 -24.83 6.99 -33.75
N GLY A 429 -23.68 7.24 -34.38
CA GLY A 429 -23.07 8.57 -34.45
C GLY A 429 -22.34 9.02 -33.16
N GLN A 430 -22.15 8.13 -32.18
CA GLN A 430 -21.54 8.46 -30.87
C GLN A 430 -20.15 9.09 -30.99
N ILE A 431 -19.33 8.71 -31.98
CA ILE A 431 -17.97 9.22 -32.11
C ILE A 431 -17.97 10.67 -32.62
N ASP A 432 -18.83 10.99 -33.60
CA ASP A 432 -18.95 12.34 -34.14
C ASP A 432 -19.51 13.28 -33.05
N ASP A 433 -20.55 12.86 -32.35
CA ASP A 433 -21.13 13.58 -31.21
C ASP A 433 -20.11 13.80 -30.10
N LEU A 434 -19.31 12.78 -29.78
CA LEU A 434 -18.23 12.89 -28.79
C LEU A 434 -17.17 13.92 -29.21
N ILE A 435 -16.78 13.95 -30.48
CA ILE A 435 -15.79 14.90 -31.01
C ILE A 435 -16.30 16.33 -30.88
N ASP A 436 -17.55 16.57 -31.19
CA ASP A 436 -18.18 17.90 -31.04
C ASP A 436 -18.17 18.35 -29.56
N GLU A 437 -18.54 17.47 -28.65
CA GLU A 437 -18.51 17.72 -27.21
C GLU A 437 -17.07 17.97 -26.68
N ILE A 438 -16.08 17.24 -27.18
CA ILE A 438 -14.67 17.46 -26.84
C ILE A 438 -14.25 18.86 -27.27
N HIS A 439 -14.57 19.27 -28.50
CA HIS A 439 -14.23 20.61 -29.00
C HIS A 439 -14.84 21.73 -28.15
N GLU A 440 -16.08 21.54 -27.69
CA GLU A 440 -16.75 22.52 -26.81
C GLU A 440 -16.03 22.63 -25.43
N ARG A 441 -15.52 21.50 -24.88
CA ARG A 441 -14.77 21.51 -23.62
C ARG A 441 -13.38 22.14 -23.79
N ILE A 442 -12.71 21.85 -24.90
CA ILE A 442 -11.40 22.47 -25.23
C ILE A 442 -11.51 24.00 -25.30
N LYS A 443 -12.56 24.53 -25.93
CA LYS A 443 -12.79 25.98 -25.97
C LYS A 443 -12.90 26.64 -24.60
N ARG A 444 -13.36 25.88 -23.59
CA ARG A 444 -13.46 26.32 -22.20
C ARG A 444 -12.23 25.99 -21.34
N ASN A 445 -11.18 25.41 -21.96
CA ASN A 445 -9.99 24.90 -21.29
C ASN A 445 -10.30 23.82 -20.23
N GLU A 446 -11.32 23.01 -20.48
CA GLU A 446 -11.75 21.89 -19.66
C GLU A 446 -11.25 20.58 -20.25
N ARG A 447 -11.26 19.48 -19.44
CA ARG A 447 -10.78 18.16 -19.83
C ARG A 447 -11.92 17.16 -19.94
N VAL A 448 -11.67 16.10 -20.72
CA VAL A 448 -12.65 15.05 -21.00
C VAL A 448 -12.09 13.68 -20.63
N LEU A 449 -12.91 12.88 -19.94
CA LEU A 449 -12.65 11.45 -19.72
C LEU A 449 -13.58 10.62 -20.56
N VAL A 450 -13.04 9.58 -21.22
CA VAL A 450 -13.83 8.65 -22.04
C VAL A 450 -13.59 7.22 -21.54
N THR A 451 -14.66 6.51 -21.20
CA THR A 451 -14.58 5.11 -20.78
C THR A 451 -15.04 4.16 -21.87
N THR A 452 -14.23 3.14 -22.14
CA THR A 452 -14.48 2.07 -23.11
C THR A 452 -14.61 0.71 -22.41
N LEU A 453 -14.96 -0.34 -23.14
CA LEU A 453 -15.11 -1.69 -22.58
C LEU A 453 -13.86 -2.56 -22.76
N THR A 454 -13.02 -2.28 -23.75
CA THR A 454 -11.85 -3.11 -24.08
C THR A 454 -10.60 -2.27 -24.32
N LYS A 455 -9.42 -2.86 -24.09
CA LYS A 455 -8.12 -2.25 -24.37
C LYS A 455 -8.03 -1.84 -25.83
N LYS A 456 -8.40 -2.75 -26.75
CA LYS A 456 -8.37 -2.49 -28.18
C LYS A 456 -9.24 -1.28 -28.56
N MET A 457 -10.45 -1.18 -28.01
CA MET A 457 -11.34 -0.03 -28.26
C MET A 457 -10.72 1.28 -27.77
N SER A 458 -10.01 1.27 -26.61
CA SER A 458 -9.30 2.46 -26.12
C SER A 458 -8.18 2.87 -27.06
N GLU A 459 -7.40 1.90 -27.56
CA GLU A 459 -6.28 2.12 -28.47
C GLU A 459 -6.77 2.65 -29.83
N ASP A 460 -7.77 1.99 -30.42
CA ASP A 460 -8.35 2.36 -31.72
C ASP A 460 -8.96 3.77 -31.66
N LEU A 461 -9.72 4.08 -30.60
CA LEU A 461 -10.33 5.39 -30.40
C LEU A 461 -9.26 6.47 -30.17
N SER A 462 -8.22 6.19 -29.38
CA SER A 462 -7.13 7.12 -29.15
C SER A 462 -6.39 7.46 -30.44
N ALA A 463 -6.09 6.45 -31.26
CA ALA A 463 -5.46 6.63 -32.56
C ALA A 463 -6.33 7.49 -33.49
N TYR A 464 -7.61 7.17 -33.58
CA TYR A 464 -8.56 7.93 -34.41
C TYR A 464 -8.69 9.40 -33.99
N LEU A 465 -8.84 9.69 -32.70
CA LEU A 465 -8.94 11.05 -32.19
C LEU A 465 -7.61 11.84 -32.37
N LYS A 466 -6.46 11.17 -32.28
CA LYS A 466 -5.15 11.77 -32.60
C LYS A 466 -5.04 12.16 -34.08
N GLU A 467 -5.55 11.32 -35.00
CA GLU A 467 -5.62 11.63 -36.43
C GLU A 467 -6.51 12.84 -36.73
N MET A 468 -7.58 13.02 -35.93
CA MET A 468 -8.44 14.21 -36.00
C MET A 468 -7.82 15.46 -35.35
N GLY A 469 -6.57 15.40 -34.90
CA GLY A 469 -5.82 16.54 -34.36
C GLY A 469 -6.07 16.86 -32.88
N LEU A 470 -6.74 15.96 -32.15
CA LEU A 470 -6.99 16.11 -30.71
C LEU A 470 -5.79 15.62 -29.88
N LYS A 471 -5.52 16.29 -28.75
CA LYS A 471 -4.49 15.88 -27.80
C LYS A 471 -5.05 14.82 -26.85
N VAL A 472 -4.84 13.56 -27.18
CA VAL A 472 -5.45 12.40 -26.50
C VAL A 472 -4.37 11.48 -25.97
N GLU A 473 -4.60 10.93 -24.78
CA GLU A 473 -3.83 9.81 -24.25
C GLU A 473 -4.77 8.71 -23.75
N TYR A 474 -4.28 7.48 -23.63
CA TYR A 474 -5.07 6.38 -23.10
C TYR A 474 -4.36 5.67 -21.95
N LEU A 475 -5.15 5.14 -21.02
CA LEU A 475 -4.69 4.38 -19.87
C LEU A 475 -5.19 2.94 -19.91
N HIS A 476 -4.29 2.00 -19.67
CA HIS A 476 -4.60 0.58 -19.51
C HIS A 476 -3.87 -0.06 -18.31
N SER A 477 -4.17 -1.31 -18.02
CA SER A 477 -3.68 -2.01 -16.81
C SER A 477 -2.16 -2.27 -16.81
N GLU A 478 -1.50 -2.21 -17.97
CA GLU A 478 -0.07 -2.50 -18.10
C GLU A 478 0.81 -1.24 -17.94
N ILE A 479 0.21 -0.04 -17.87
CA ILE A 479 0.94 1.21 -17.62
C ILE A 479 1.40 1.21 -16.17
N LYS A 480 2.69 1.46 -15.95
CA LYS A 480 3.29 1.53 -14.62
C LYS A 480 2.69 2.67 -13.81
N THR A 481 2.72 2.54 -12.48
CA THR A 481 2.08 3.50 -11.56
C THR A 481 2.60 4.93 -11.73
N LEU A 482 3.90 5.12 -11.92
CA LEU A 482 4.48 6.46 -12.10
C LEU A 482 4.11 7.07 -13.45
N GLU A 483 4.20 6.33 -14.52
CA GLU A 483 3.78 6.77 -15.85
C GLU A 483 2.30 7.20 -15.85
N ARG A 484 1.47 6.47 -15.12
CA ARG A 484 0.07 6.81 -14.91
C ARG A 484 -0.11 8.15 -14.17
N ILE A 485 0.66 8.38 -13.10
CA ILE A 485 0.65 9.64 -12.36
C ILE A 485 1.08 10.79 -13.28
N GLU A 486 2.08 10.58 -14.12
CA GLU A 486 2.56 11.58 -15.07
C GLU A 486 1.50 11.90 -16.14
N ILE A 487 0.86 10.90 -16.73
CA ILE A 487 -0.24 11.10 -17.70
C ILE A 487 -1.36 11.95 -17.09
N ILE A 488 -1.74 11.68 -15.84
CA ILE A 488 -2.77 12.45 -15.14
C ILE A 488 -2.32 13.89 -14.88
N ARG A 489 -1.07 14.08 -14.47
CA ARG A 489 -0.47 15.39 -14.28
C ARG A 489 -0.46 16.20 -15.58
N GLU A 490 -0.08 15.57 -16.68
CA GLU A 490 -0.04 16.20 -18.00
C GLU A 490 -1.47 16.50 -18.52
N LEU A 491 -2.46 15.67 -18.22
CA LEU A 491 -3.87 15.98 -18.48
C LEU A 491 -4.30 17.26 -17.73
N ARG A 492 -3.96 17.37 -16.45
CA ARG A 492 -4.27 18.55 -15.63
C ARG A 492 -3.58 19.82 -16.14
N LYS A 493 -2.35 19.72 -16.62
CA LYS A 493 -1.61 20.83 -17.22
C LYS A 493 -2.16 21.26 -18.61
N GLY A 494 -2.90 20.38 -19.30
CA GLY A 494 -3.42 20.61 -20.63
C GLY A 494 -2.49 20.19 -21.77
N THR A 495 -1.51 19.39 -21.49
CA THR A 495 -0.73 18.65 -22.50
C THR A 495 -1.65 17.71 -23.26
N TYR A 496 -2.59 17.08 -22.54
CA TYR A 496 -3.69 16.31 -23.10
C TYR A 496 -5.03 17.01 -22.80
N ASP A 497 -5.97 16.90 -23.71
CA ASP A 497 -7.36 17.39 -23.53
C ASP A 497 -8.32 16.24 -23.19
N VAL A 498 -7.99 15.03 -23.65
CA VAL A 498 -8.82 13.84 -23.51
C VAL A 498 -7.99 12.69 -22.97
N LEU A 499 -8.55 11.97 -22.00
CA LEU A 499 -8.01 10.74 -21.48
C LEU A 499 -9.00 9.60 -21.69
N ILE A 500 -8.56 8.50 -22.33
CA ILE A 500 -9.38 7.34 -22.66
C ILE A 500 -8.93 6.15 -21.83
N GLY A 501 -9.86 5.30 -21.40
CA GLY A 501 -9.48 4.04 -20.75
C GLY A 501 -10.66 3.16 -20.37
N ILE A 502 -10.36 1.93 -19.98
CA ILE A 502 -11.37 0.94 -19.59
C ILE A 502 -11.87 1.20 -18.19
N ASN A 503 -10.97 1.40 -17.29
CA ASN A 503 -11.20 1.49 -15.84
C ASN A 503 -10.38 2.63 -15.23
N LEU A 504 -10.46 3.79 -15.88
CA LEU A 504 -9.67 4.98 -15.57
C LEU A 504 -9.75 5.38 -14.09
N LEU A 505 -10.73 4.84 -13.35
CA LEU A 505 -11.35 5.61 -12.28
C LEU A 505 -11.53 4.82 -10.98
N ARG A 506 -10.93 3.62 -10.88
CA ARG A 506 -10.95 2.84 -9.64
C ARG A 506 -10.12 3.46 -8.51
N GLU A 507 -9.16 4.32 -8.85
CA GLU A 507 -8.22 4.86 -7.88
C GLU A 507 -8.42 6.36 -7.77
N GLY A 508 -8.94 6.84 -6.68
CA GLY A 508 -8.99 8.16 -6.08
C GLY A 508 -8.58 9.43 -6.86
N LEU A 509 -8.72 9.44 -8.20
CA LEU A 509 -8.30 10.57 -9.03
C LEU A 509 -9.15 11.80 -8.78
N ASP A 510 -8.50 12.84 -8.35
CA ASP A 510 -9.08 14.16 -8.12
C ASP A 510 -8.64 15.12 -9.22
N ILE A 511 -9.46 15.22 -10.28
CA ILE A 511 -9.16 16.03 -11.47
C ILE A 511 -10.27 17.08 -11.63
N PRO A 512 -10.15 18.24 -10.96
CA PRO A 512 -11.19 19.28 -11.03
C PRO A 512 -11.35 19.91 -12.42
N GLU A 513 -10.36 19.75 -13.28
CA GLU A 513 -10.38 20.23 -14.66
C GLU A 513 -11.32 19.44 -15.58
N VAL A 514 -11.74 18.23 -15.16
CA VAL A 514 -12.65 17.38 -15.94
C VAL A 514 -14.10 17.87 -15.78
N SER A 515 -14.68 18.32 -16.88
CA SER A 515 -16.08 18.74 -16.95
C SER A 515 -16.97 17.75 -17.70
N LEU A 516 -16.41 16.87 -18.54
CA LEU A 516 -17.16 15.86 -19.27
C LEU A 516 -16.62 14.47 -19.01
N VAL A 517 -17.53 13.55 -18.71
CA VAL A 517 -17.27 12.11 -18.70
C VAL A 517 -18.18 11.44 -19.73
N ALA A 518 -17.59 10.81 -20.75
CA ALA A 518 -18.31 10.06 -21.77
C ALA A 518 -18.18 8.56 -21.50
N ILE A 519 -19.31 7.86 -21.45
CA ILE A 519 -19.40 6.42 -21.21
C ILE A 519 -19.90 5.75 -22.48
N LEU A 520 -18.99 5.13 -23.24
CA LEU A 520 -19.34 4.41 -24.45
C LEU A 520 -19.93 3.05 -24.10
N ASP A 521 -20.89 2.58 -24.93
CA ASP A 521 -21.58 1.30 -24.72
C ASP A 521 -22.07 1.11 -23.28
N ALA A 522 -22.79 2.11 -22.77
CA ALA A 522 -23.25 2.13 -21.38
C ALA A 522 -24.31 1.03 -21.11
N ASP A 523 -24.99 0.55 -22.12
CA ASP A 523 -26.01 -0.50 -22.08
C ASP A 523 -25.45 -1.94 -22.13
N LYS A 524 -24.13 -2.12 -22.22
CA LYS A 524 -23.49 -3.43 -22.17
C LYS A 524 -23.31 -3.87 -20.73
N GLU A 525 -24.33 -4.47 -20.15
CA GLU A 525 -24.30 -4.93 -18.77
C GLU A 525 -23.09 -5.81 -18.47
N GLY A 526 -22.47 -5.58 -17.30
CA GLY A 526 -21.30 -6.28 -16.84
C GLY A 526 -20.61 -5.53 -15.71
N PHE A 527 -19.49 -6.04 -15.25
CA PHE A 527 -18.76 -5.47 -14.13
C PHE A 527 -18.39 -3.98 -14.31
N LEU A 528 -18.01 -3.57 -15.55
CA LEU A 528 -17.63 -2.20 -15.90
C LEU A 528 -18.82 -1.24 -16.07
N ARG A 529 -20.03 -1.75 -16.18
CA ARG A 529 -21.28 -0.99 -16.38
C ARG A 529 -22.30 -1.34 -15.29
N SER A 530 -21.86 -1.91 -14.16
CA SER A 530 -22.70 -2.08 -12.97
C SER A 530 -23.10 -0.72 -12.38
N GLU A 531 -24.20 -0.67 -11.67
CA GLU A 531 -24.68 0.51 -10.95
C GLU A 531 -23.53 1.24 -10.22
N ARG A 532 -22.74 0.52 -9.43
CA ARG A 532 -21.60 1.08 -8.69
C ARG A 532 -20.52 1.66 -9.59
N SER A 533 -20.15 0.92 -10.63
CA SER A 533 -19.14 1.38 -11.59
C SER A 533 -19.59 2.64 -12.30
N LEU A 534 -20.86 2.74 -12.66
CA LEU A 534 -21.46 3.93 -13.27
C LEU A 534 -21.45 5.11 -12.30
N ILE A 535 -21.91 4.95 -11.06
CA ILE A 535 -21.91 6.04 -10.05
C ILE A 535 -20.48 6.53 -9.78
N GLN A 536 -19.51 5.63 -9.67
CA GLN A 536 -18.10 5.99 -9.50
C GLN A 536 -17.57 6.81 -10.70
N THR A 537 -17.92 6.40 -11.89
CA THR A 537 -17.51 7.06 -13.14
C THR A 537 -18.17 8.45 -13.24
N ILE A 538 -19.46 8.55 -12.99
CA ILE A 538 -20.23 9.80 -12.95
C ILE A 538 -19.61 10.77 -11.95
N GLY A 539 -19.23 10.30 -10.76
CA GLY A 539 -18.64 11.11 -9.70
C GLY A 539 -17.33 11.80 -10.07
N ARG A 540 -16.67 11.40 -11.18
CA ARG A 540 -15.45 12.08 -11.65
C ARG A 540 -15.73 13.46 -12.25
N ALA A 541 -16.90 13.70 -12.79
CA ALA A 541 -17.32 15.02 -13.25
C ALA A 541 -17.87 15.92 -12.12
N ALA A 542 -18.05 15.40 -10.90
CA ALA A 542 -18.66 16.11 -9.78
C ALA A 542 -17.75 17.15 -9.11
N ARG A 543 -16.53 17.35 -9.60
CA ARG A 543 -15.57 18.33 -9.07
C ARG A 543 -15.45 19.61 -9.90
N ASN A 544 -16.20 19.65 -11.00
CA ASN A 544 -16.30 20.79 -11.87
C ASN A 544 -17.72 21.38 -11.80
N ALA A 545 -17.83 22.69 -11.75
CA ALA A 545 -19.13 23.36 -11.72
C ALA A 545 -19.96 23.08 -13.00
N ASN A 546 -19.28 22.79 -14.12
CA ASN A 546 -19.87 22.43 -15.40
C ASN A 546 -19.92 20.91 -15.62
N GLY A 547 -19.89 20.11 -14.53
CA GLY A 547 -19.85 18.66 -14.60
C GLY A 547 -21.03 18.07 -15.39
N HIS A 548 -20.70 17.28 -16.41
CA HIS A 548 -21.66 16.64 -17.29
C HIS A 548 -21.23 15.24 -17.65
N VAL A 549 -22.19 14.32 -17.79
CA VAL A 549 -21.96 12.94 -18.18
C VAL A 549 -22.83 12.59 -19.39
N ILE A 550 -22.23 11.96 -20.38
CA ILE A 550 -22.95 11.40 -21.52
C ILE A 550 -22.81 9.89 -21.50
N MET A 551 -23.93 9.19 -21.46
CA MET A 551 -24.02 7.75 -21.62
C MET A 551 -24.50 7.41 -23.03
N TYR A 552 -23.66 6.79 -23.83
CA TYR A 552 -24.06 6.29 -25.15
C TYR A 552 -24.67 4.91 -25.00
N ALA A 553 -25.96 4.79 -25.26
CA ALA A 553 -26.74 3.58 -25.09
C ALA A 553 -27.95 3.55 -26.02
N ASN A 554 -28.30 2.37 -26.52
CA ASN A 554 -29.52 2.17 -27.28
C ASN A 554 -30.68 1.73 -26.38
N ASN A 555 -30.37 1.10 -25.25
CA ASN A 555 -31.35 0.60 -24.30
C ASN A 555 -31.01 1.10 -22.87
N MET A 556 -32.05 1.38 -22.09
CA MET A 556 -31.87 1.66 -20.67
C MET A 556 -31.76 0.33 -19.91
N THR A 557 -30.66 0.14 -19.18
CA THR A 557 -30.48 -1.01 -18.30
C THR A 557 -30.89 -0.68 -16.85
N ASP A 558 -31.11 -1.71 -16.02
CA ASP A 558 -31.41 -1.51 -14.61
C ASP A 558 -30.26 -0.79 -13.89
N SER A 559 -29.02 -1.13 -14.22
CA SER A 559 -27.82 -0.48 -13.68
C SER A 559 -27.74 0.99 -14.04
N MET A 560 -28.04 1.37 -15.27
CA MET A 560 -28.11 2.76 -15.71
C MET A 560 -29.22 3.52 -14.99
N THR A 561 -30.42 2.94 -14.93
CA THR A 561 -31.58 3.56 -14.27
C THR A 561 -31.27 3.90 -12.83
N LYS A 562 -30.76 2.93 -12.05
CA LYS A 562 -30.39 3.14 -10.64
C LYS A 562 -29.29 4.19 -10.46
N ALA A 563 -28.25 4.15 -11.30
CA ALA A 563 -27.16 5.12 -11.24
C ALA A 563 -27.65 6.55 -11.54
N ILE A 564 -28.53 6.73 -12.53
CA ILE A 564 -29.12 8.02 -12.88
C ILE A 564 -30.06 8.51 -11.77
N GLU A 565 -30.91 7.65 -11.26
CA GLU A 565 -31.84 7.99 -10.16
C GLU A 565 -31.08 8.43 -8.90
N GLU A 566 -30.06 7.69 -8.48
CA GLU A 566 -29.26 8.05 -7.31
C GLU A 566 -28.48 9.37 -7.52
N THR A 567 -27.91 9.57 -8.70
CA THR A 567 -27.21 10.82 -9.01
C THR A 567 -28.18 12.02 -9.00
N ASN A 568 -29.36 11.86 -9.56
CA ASN A 568 -30.40 12.91 -9.57
C ASN A 568 -30.93 13.17 -8.14
N ARG A 569 -31.11 12.14 -7.31
CA ARG A 569 -31.48 12.28 -5.90
C ARG A 569 -30.46 13.15 -5.15
N ARG A 570 -29.17 12.80 -5.27
CA ARG A 570 -28.07 13.55 -4.65
C ARG A 570 -28.04 14.99 -5.15
N ARG A 571 -28.13 15.19 -6.46
CA ARG A 571 -28.14 16.51 -7.07
C ARG A 571 -29.30 17.38 -6.56
N SER A 572 -30.52 16.83 -6.42
CA SER A 572 -31.67 17.55 -5.90
C SER A 572 -31.47 18.03 -4.46
N ILE A 573 -30.89 17.19 -3.59
CA ILE A 573 -30.55 17.54 -2.22
C ILE A 573 -29.51 18.68 -2.19
N GLN A 574 -28.50 18.59 -3.03
CA GLN A 574 -27.43 19.60 -3.14
C GLN A 574 -27.95 20.93 -3.63
N ILE A 575 -28.85 20.94 -4.62
CA ILE A 575 -29.49 22.17 -5.13
C ILE A 575 -30.32 22.84 -4.01
N ALA A 576 -31.17 22.05 -3.33
CA ALA A 576 -32.01 22.58 -2.26
C ALA A 576 -31.17 23.20 -1.12
N TYR A 577 -30.07 22.54 -0.74
CA TYR A 577 -29.15 23.07 0.26
C TYR A 577 -28.48 24.36 -0.19
N ASN A 578 -27.98 24.41 -1.43
CA ASN A 578 -27.34 25.61 -1.97
C ASN A 578 -28.31 26.80 -2.05
N GLU A 579 -29.57 26.56 -2.45
CA GLU A 579 -30.61 27.58 -2.50
C GLU A 579 -30.95 28.14 -1.11
N GLU A 580 -31.09 27.23 -0.11
CA GLU A 580 -31.36 27.62 1.28
C GLU A 580 -30.25 28.46 1.89
N HIS A 581 -28.97 28.12 1.57
CA HIS A 581 -27.80 28.78 2.14
C HIS A 581 -27.19 29.88 1.22
N GLY A 582 -27.78 30.14 0.04
CA GLY A 582 -27.28 31.14 -0.92
C GLY A 582 -25.89 30.82 -1.48
N ILE A 583 -25.54 29.51 -1.62
CA ILE A 583 -24.22 29.05 -2.08
C ILE A 583 -24.22 28.97 -3.61
N THR A 584 -23.22 29.57 -4.25
CA THR A 584 -22.97 29.39 -5.68
C THR A 584 -21.87 28.36 -5.89
N PRO A 585 -22.11 27.27 -6.68
CA PRO A 585 -21.11 26.27 -6.97
C PRO A 585 -19.85 26.86 -7.61
N THR A 586 -18.69 26.55 -7.09
CA THR A 586 -17.40 26.98 -7.65
C THR A 586 -16.45 25.79 -7.82
N THR A 587 -15.80 25.71 -8.99
CA THR A 587 -14.79 24.66 -9.25
C THR A 587 -13.59 24.89 -8.35
N ILE A 588 -13.10 23.81 -7.71
CA ILE A 588 -11.93 23.86 -6.84
C ILE A 588 -10.67 23.98 -7.69
N ILE A 589 -9.84 24.98 -7.41
CA ILE A 589 -8.51 25.09 -8.00
C ILE A 589 -7.51 24.44 -7.04
N LYS A 590 -7.03 23.26 -7.39
CA LYS A 590 -5.96 22.57 -6.63
C LYS A 590 -4.62 22.76 -7.31
N LYS A 591 -3.58 23.04 -6.52
CA LYS A 591 -2.21 22.99 -7.02
C LYS A 591 -1.93 21.58 -7.56
N ILE A 592 -1.25 21.50 -8.70
CA ILE A 592 -0.78 20.23 -9.24
C ILE A 592 0.43 19.83 -8.39
N PRO A 593 0.36 18.73 -7.60
CA PRO A 593 1.48 18.35 -6.76
C PRO A 593 2.70 18.02 -7.63
N ASP A 594 3.86 18.49 -7.23
CA ASP A 594 5.10 17.96 -7.78
C ASP A 594 5.23 16.51 -7.33
N VAL A 595 5.61 15.65 -8.25
CA VAL A 595 5.79 14.20 -7.97
C VAL A 595 6.71 14.05 -6.77
N ILE A 596 6.28 13.26 -5.79
CA ILE A 596 7.03 13.03 -4.55
C ILE A 596 8.42 12.51 -4.94
N ARG A 597 9.47 13.27 -4.61
CA ARG A 597 10.87 12.99 -4.96
C ARG A 597 11.37 11.61 -4.52
N ALA A 598 10.79 11.05 -3.47
CA ALA A 598 11.13 9.71 -2.98
C ALA A 598 10.74 8.57 -3.96
N THR A 599 9.68 8.76 -4.77
CA THR A 599 9.28 7.76 -5.78
C THR A 599 10.09 7.94 -7.08
N GLN A 600 10.59 9.16 -7.35
CA GLN A 600 11.45 9.42 -8.50
C GLN A 600 12.87 8.88 -8.31
N ALA A 601 13.44 8.95 -7.11
CA ALA A 601 14.81 8.48 -6.85
C ALA A 601 14.93 6.96 -7.05
N ALA A 602 13.91 6.18 -6.69
CA ALA A 602 13.91 4.72 -6.88
C ALA A 602 13.72 4.28 -8.34
N GLU A 603 13.14 5.13 -9.23
CA GLU A 603 12.93 4.77 -10.63
C GLU A 603 13.93 5.43 -11.59
N GLU A 604 14.60 6.50 -11.21
CA GLU A 604 15.69 7.08 -12.01
C GLU A 604 16.86 6.09 -12.12
N GLU A 605 17.10 5.25 -11.12
CA GLU A 605 18.07 4.16 -11.18
C GLU A 605 17.64 3.04 -12.15
N GLU A 606 16.37 2.62 -12.16
CA GLU A 606 15.87 1.62 -13.13
C GLU A 606 15.79 2.16 -14.58
N THR A 607 15.58 3.46 -14.77
CA THR A 607 15.36 4.04 -16.10
C THR A 607 16.65 4.17 -16.91
N TYR A 608 17.80 4.21 -16.26
CA TYR A 608 19.11 4.28 -16.97
C TYR A 608 19.47 2.93 -17.61
N VAL A 609 19.19 1.82 -16.93
CA VAL A 609 19.45 0.47 -17.45
C VAL A 609 18.44 0.06 -18.54
N THR A 610 17.17 0.48 -18.42
CA THR A 610 16.10 0.05 -19.35
C THR A 610 16.03 0.88 -20.64
N LYS A 611 16.53 2.12 -20.66
CA LYS A 611 16.57 2.95 -21.88
C LYS A 611 17.61 2.48 -22.90
N VAL A 612 18.60 1.74 -22.47
CA VAL A 612 19.66 1.22 -23.35
C VAL A 612 19.20 -0.06 -24.08
N THR A 613 18.21 -0.81 -23.53
CA THR A 613 17.86 -2.14 -24.05
C THR A 613 16.52 -2.24 -24.80
N LYS A 614 15.67 -1.20 -24.81
CA LYS A 614 14.37 -1.27 -25.51
C LYS A 614 14.27 -0.26 -26.65
N GLY A 615 14.61 -0.70 -27.88
CA GLY A 615 14.10 -0.02 -29.05
C GLY A 615 14.92 0.02 -30.33
N LYS A 616 16.17 -0.45 -30.37
CA LYS A 616 16.88 -0.73 -31.64
C LYS A 616 17.88 -1.85 -31.42
N LYS A 617 17.86 -2.87 -32.25
CA LYS A 617 19.02 -3.77 -32.34
C LYS A 617 20.22 -2.93 -32.74
N LEU A 618 21.07 -2.64 -31.77
CA LEU A 618 22.33 -1.94 -31.97
C LEU A 618 23.20 -2.75 -32.96
N THR A 619 23.82 -2.10 -33.87
CA THR A 619 24.82 -2.75 -34.70
C THR A 619 26.04 -3.12 -33.84
N LYS A 620 26.78 -4.17 -34.26
CA LYS A 620 27.95 -4.65 -33.50
C LYS A 620 28.96 -3.54 -33.19
N ALA A 621 29.11 -2.57 -34.08
CA ALA A 621 29.99 -1.42 -33.90
C ALA A 621 29.45 -0.38 -32.88
N GLU A 622 28.12 -0.24 -32.76
CA GLU A 622 27.49 0.62 -31.76
C GLU A 622 27.53 -0.02 -30.37
N MET A 623 27.36 -1.34 -30.30
CA MET A 623 27.51 -2.12 -29.07
C MET A 623 28.96 -2.02 -28.52
N ASP A 624 29.96 -2.15 -29.38
CA ASP A 624 31.39 -2.02 -29.01
C ASP A 624 31.70 -0.62 -28.47
N LYS A 625 31.13 0.43 -29.05
CA LYS A 625 31.30 1.80 -28.56
C LYS A 625 30.65 2.03 -27.21
N LEU A 626 29.45 1.46 -27.02
CA LEU A 626 28.72 1.54 -25.75
C LEU A 626 29.47 0.83 -24.64
N ILE A 627 29.94 -0.40 -24.89
CA ILE A 627 30.75 -1.17 -23.94
C ILE A 627 32.02 -0.39 -23.55
N ALA A 628 32.72 0.19 -24.51
CA ALA A 628 33.94 0.98 -24.26
C ALA A 628 33.68 2.24 -23.42
N SER A 629 32.52 2.91 -23.62
CA SER A 629 32.09 4.07 -22.84
C SER A 629 31.80 3.69 -21.40
N LEU A 630 31.03 2.60 -21.19
CA LEU A 630 30.69 2.11 -19.87
C LEU A 630 31.91 1.58 -19.08
N GLU A 631 32.88 0.96 -19.77
CA GLU A 631 34.15 0.56 -19.15
C GLU A 631 34.98 1.75 -18.69
N GLN A 632 34.90 2.87 -19.41
CA GLN A 632 35.61 4.10 -19.03
C GLN A 632 34.92 4.73 -17.80
N GLU A 633 33.59 4.84 -17.81
CA GLU A 633 32.82 5.34 -16.66
C GLU A 633 33.03 4.48 -15.40
N MET A 634 33.07 3.16 -15.55
CA MET A 634 33.38 2.24 -14.47
C MET A 634 34.76 2.51 -13.85
N LYS A 635 35.78 2.77 -14.68
CA LYS A 635 37.12 3.09 -14.19
C LYS A 635 37.19 4.44 -13.50
N GLU A 636 36.41 5.42 -13.97
CA GLU A 636 36.30 6.76 -13.37
C GLU A 636 35.57 6.69 -12.00
N ALA A 637 34.48 5.94 -11.90
CA ALA A 637 33.77 5.67 -10.65
C ALA A 637 34.70 4.97 -9.63
N ALA A 638 35.45 3.95 -10.05
CA ALA A 638 36.40 3.27 -9.19
C ALA A 638 37.55 4.19 -8.70
N LYS A 639 38.03 5.13 -9.53
CA LYS A 639 39.01 6.13 -9.13
C LYS A 639 38.44 7.16 -8.15
N ALA A 640 37.14 7.49 -8.27
CA ALA A 640 36.46 8.36 -7.38
C ALA A 640 36.06 7.67 -6.03
N LEU A 641 36.43 6.38 -5.86
CA LEU A 641 36.08 5.51 -4.73
C LEU A 641 34.56 5.24 -4.60
N ASP A 642 33.81 5.46 -5.66
CA ASP A 642 32.40 5.08 -5.79
C ASP A 642 32.32 3.63 -6.28
N PHE A 643 32.53 2.70 -5.33
CA PHE A 643 32.60 1.27 -5.62
C PHE A 643 31.24 0.67 -5.97
N GLU A 644 30.13 1.27 -5.49
CA GLU A 644 28.78 0.83 -5.79
C GLU A 644 28.47 1.12 -7.26
N ARG A 645 28.69 2.33 -7.70
CA ARG A 645 28.54 2.72 -9.11
C ARG A 645 29.48 1.95 -10.05
N ALA A 646 30.71 1.69 -9.62
CA ALA A 646 31.65 0.88 -10.38
C ALA A 646 31.20 -0.58 -10.53
N ALA A 647 30.55 -1.16 -9.52
CA ALA A 647 30.01 -2.52 -9.56
C ALA A 647 28.80 -2.63 -10.51
N GLU A 648 27.86 -1.69 -10.46
CA GLU A 648 26.71 -1.61 -11.38
C GLU A 648 27.15 -1.52 -12.86
N LEU A 649 28.06 -0.62 -13.14
CA LEU A 649 28.60 -0.45 -14.50
C LEU A 649 29.33 -1.70 -14.98
N ARG A 650 30.05 -2.41 -14.09
CA ARG A 650 30.69 -3.70 -14.38
C ARG A 650 29.66 -4.75 -14.80
N ASP A 651 28.60 -4.89 -14.04
CA ASP A 651 27.57 -5.89 -14.27
C ASP A 651 26.84 -5.61 -15.60
N THR A 652 26.51 -4.34 -15.86
CA THR A 652 25.95 -3.91 -17.17
C THR A 652 26.91 -4.21 -18.35
N VAL A 653 28.21 -4.00 -18.19
CA VAL A 653 29.21 -4.35 -19.20
C VAL A 653 29.27 -5.85 -19.44
N PHE A 654 29.14 -6.67 -18.39
CA PHE A 654 29.09 -8.14 -18.52
C PHE A 654 27.85 -8.61 -19.28
N GLU A 655 26.68 -8.05 -19.00
CA GLU A 655 25.43 -8.36 -19.72
C GLU A 655 25.54 -8.02 -21.21
N LEU A 656 25.98 -6.81 -21.54
CA LEU A 656 26.16 -6.39 -22.93
C LEU A 656 27.21 -7.22 -23.70
N LYS A 657 28.23 -7.70 -23.00
CA LYS A 657 29.23 -8.64 -23.59
C LYS A 657 28.66 -10.03 -23.80
N ALA A 658 27.69 -10.47 -22.98
CA ALA A 658 27.03 -11.77 -23.14
C ALA A 658 25.98 -11.76 -24.28
N GLU A 659 25.38 -10.59 -24.58
CA GLU A 659 24.43 -10.42 -25.69
C GLU A 659 25.12 -10.22 -27.06
N ARG A 660 26.42 -9.99 -27.08
CA ARG A 660 27.27 -9.79 -28.30
C ARG A 660 27.59 -11.09 -29.05
#